data_d71af203ce65f0b6ac2560716f302ca7
#
_entry.id   d71af203ce65f0b6ac2560716f302ca7
#
_cell.length_a   1.000
_cell.length_b   1.000
_cell.length_c   1.000
_cell.angle_alpha   90.00
_cell.angle_beta   90.00
_cell.angle_gamma   90.00
#
_symmetry.space_group_name_H-M   'P 1'
#
loop_
_entity.id
_entity.type
_entity.pdbx_description
1 polymer ?
#
loop_
_entity_poly.entity_id
_entity_poly.type
_entity_poly.pdbx_seq_one_letter_code
_entity_poly.pdbx_strand_id
1 'polypeptide(L)'
;MRLKFANYPALEDAFLHLAGEERSSATERILAVCPSDRVSARLKRALALRYGALGNVRFVSFGRLLKELDAEAETPQPKLLPNDDLHDFILRELLARPGLNRYAPGRGFIKALKNSLRDLGDSLAEPEVLREYVSTAADPRVEADRAHLLWLCDVYAAYLQAMERVPGYRSYAAFFKSALERVEHSAYLQAFAQVVFYGFYDMTGRQLELFTRIAQYYPVTVFAPYEKTPGFAFAEKFFASIYQPAQDKQELPAKSGALGAAREALFVPGHSAACPALRMVQAPGVRGEVFFAAKQILKLVEEDGYKFSDIAVFARGTEEYRDEIFSVFGQNKIALDAAVEIPLLSTPLGIFCLNLFGLAANNFARETVLAVVTSPYFSCKNNWRYLINASLACRDYSQWTDLITPQTKHYDPAFLSWLENCKNRLEQLDQPLDWGTLCDLAQEFLQENIAQETLTPQENEILRQVFACVDCFKRRRCVREQARPNEFTPDLMSALNDLRLPKTVHVPGGVVFTDALGARGLQFKVVFLLGLNEKSFPRIVPEDPVLKDYFRARLRDGLGFWLNLTRARLEEEKLLFYILAASAGEKLFVCCQSADDSGTPKIPSLYFVEMARAACLTPKSAAWTEISGRVAKRLAEIPVRYLTPKELSTRIALAPAPRRKERYQTSGLLTAALERSLTAVKNLAAFGVPTAYDGQIACGGEMLARVNEKGFSPSALITLAQCPMRHFLARGVGLAAPDEVLSRQEWAPNAKGSAYHAVLARVYGDLYQEHIRPQDLFPSALEDRVKRAVQELVPANAYKQFGIYPVVWELIRQELIQKITDFVVEEAPKLGSFVPGVFETEFEAVYTAAQDTKIKIHGIVDRVDLDESSRQYQVADYKSSIHTKKGLEQALLADNVFQPFLYAVMLAQNARFAGWEYAGSCLLELKNGYKRKDLSRDGFDEVKPQADGFFACLMRLIKKGDFYLEVNENCAYCPFSGICRKDAFKTRLRARHSAAAAEVAAWRKL
;
A
#
# COMPACT_ATOMS: atom_id res chain seq x y z
N MET A 1 -22.22 50.42 11.75
CA MET A 1 -21.43 49.52 10.88
C MET A 1 -21.10 50.17 9.57
N ARG A 2 -19.82 50.10 9.14
CA ARG A 2 -19.34 50.54 7.82
C ARG A 2 -19.13 49.31 6.94
N LEU A 3 -19.45 49.39 5.63
CA LEU A 3 -19.27 48.30 4.67
C LEU A 3 -18.41 48.81 3.49
N LYS A 4 -17.23 48.22 3.32
CA LYS A 4 -16.38 48.38 2.12
C LYS A 4 -16.41 47.07 1.35
N PHE A 5 -16.70 47.09 0.05
CA PHE A 5 -16.79 45.91 -0.78
C PHE A 5 -16.10 46.09 -2.13
N ALA A 6 -15.44 45.06 -2.61
CA ALA A 6 -14.72 44.97 -3.88
C ALA A 6 -14.13 43.58 -4.06
N ASN A 7 -13.23 43.46 -5.05
CA ASN A 7 -12.37 42.27 -5.14
C ASN A 7 -11.27 42.26 -4.06
N TYR A 8 -10.69 41.09 -3.78
CA TYR A 8 -9.71 40.90 -2.70
C TYR A 8 -8.49 41.85 -2.77
N PRO A 9 -7.85 42.13 -3.93
CA PRO A 9 -6.73 43.08 -4.01
C PRO A 9 -7.08 44.48 -3.55
N ALA A 10 -8.28 44.99 -3.91
CA ALA A 10 -8.75 46.30 -3.49
C ALA A 10 -9.08 46.36 -2.01
N LEU A 11 -9.68 45.23 -1.48
CA LEU A 11 -9.96 45.11 -0.05
C LEU A 11 -8.68 45.03 0.79
N GLU A 12 -7.64 44.32 0.32
CA GLU A 12 -6.35 44.24 1.00
C GLU A 12 -5.73 45.62 1.16
N ASP A 13 -5.68 46.41 0.10
CA ASP A 13 -5.13 47.74 0.16
C ASP A 13 -5.93 48.70 1.06
N ALA A 14 -7.25 48.62 0.99
CA ALA A 14 -8.11 49.43 1.83
C ALA A 14 -7.98 49.05 3.31
N PHE A 15 -7.79 47.73 3.62
CA PHE A 15 -7.51 47.29 4.97
C PHE A 15 -6.14 47.78 5.46
N LEU A 16 -5.11 47.70 4.61
CA LEU A 16 -3.77 48.17 4.97
C LEU A 16 -3.79 49.68 5.24
N HIS A 17 -4.53 50.44 4.46
CA HIS A 17 -4.71 51.91 4.66
C HIS A 17 -5.46 52.16 5.99
N LEU A 18 -6.57 51.47 6.26
CA LEU A 18 -7.29 51.60 7.55
C LEU A 18 -6.37 51.30 8.73
N ALA A 19 -5.61 50.22 8.66
CA ALA A 19 -4.74 49.77 9.74
C ALA A 19 -3.49 50.63 9.93
N GLY A 20 -3.03 51.28 8.88
CA GLY A 20 -1.81 52.09 8.86
C GLY A 20 -2.01 53.62 8.98
N GLU A 21 -2.98 54.20 8.23
CA GLU A 21 -3.06 55.60 7.96
C GLU A 21 -4.36 56.30 8.49
N GLU A 22 -5.50 55.61 8.52
CA GLU A 22 -6.80 56.16 8.96
C GLU A 22 -6.97 56.23 10.48
N ARG A 23 -5.91 56.08 11.27
CA ARG A 23 -5.99 56.04 12.73
C ARG A 23 -5.85 57.41 13.35
N SER A 24 -6.67 57.72 14.36
CA SER A 24 -6.58 58.94 15.12
C SER A 24 -5.36 58.96 16.07
N SER A 25 -4.86 57.76 16.47
CA SER A 25 -3.70 57.60 17.34
C SER A 25 -2.95 56.28 17.03
N ALA A 26 -1.63 56.26 17.20
CA ALA A 26 -0.81 55.06 17.08
C ALA A 26 -1.13 53.95 18.16
N THR A 27 -1.82 54.36 19.24
CA THR A 27 -2.22 53.45 20.32
C THR A 27 -3.59 52.79 20.11
N GLU A 28 -4.36 53.22 19.07
CA GLU A 28 -5.63 52.59 18.74
C GLU A 28 -5.46 51.15 18.33
N ARG A 29 -6.13 50.25 19.03
CA ARG A 29 -6.08 48.81 18.75
C ARG A 29 -7.25 48.42 17.85
N ILE A 30 -6.96 47.59 16.86
CA ILE A 30 -7.92 47.03 15.91
C ILE A 30 -7.99 45.50 16.13
N LEU A 31 -9.20 44.95 16.27
CA LEU A 31 -9.44 43.54 16.22
C LEU A 31 -9.85 43.12 14.81
N ALA A 32 -9.05 42.35 14.10
CA ALA A 32 -9.33 41.82 12.77
C ALA A 32 -9.76 40.36 12.83
N VAL A 33 -11.03 40.09 12.54
CA VAL A 33 -11.62 38.75 12.42
C VAL A 33 -11.49 38.28 10.98
N CYS A 34 -10.80 37.19 10.77
CA CYS A 34 -10.51 36.63 9.43
C CYS A 34 -11.09 35.22 9.28
N PRO A 35 -11.41 34.76 8.05
CA PRO A 35 -11.96 33.44 7.80
C PRO A 35 -10.96 32.29 8.03
N SER A 36 -9.67 32.59 7.97
CA SER A 36 -8.61 31.58 8.21
C SER A 36 -7.32 32.21 8.76
N ASP A 37 -6.49 31.38 9.39
CA ASP A 37 -5.17 31.79 9.86
C ASP A 37 -4.21 32.16 8.72
N ARG A 38 -4.39 31.60 7.52
CA ARG A 38 -3.60 31.95 6.33
C ARG A 38 -3.87 33.38 5.84
N VAL A 39 -5.13 33.79 5.81
CA VAL A 39 -5.50 35.18 5.52
C VAL A 39 -4.91 36.12 6.55
N SER A 40 -5.02 35.78 7.83
CA SER A 40 -4.39 36.52 8.93
C SER A 40 -2.88 36.66 8.76
N ALA A 41 -2.19 35.57 8.43
CA ALA A 41 -0.74 35.55 8.20
C ALA A 41 -0.35 36.42 6.97
N ARG A 42 -1.13 36.36 5.90
CA ARG A 42 -0.92 37.21 4.73
C ARG A 42 -1.05 38.69 5.07
N LEU A 43 -2.14 39.09 5.74
CA LEU A 43 -2.36 40.48 6.12
C LEU A 43 -1.29 40.99 7.07
N LYS A 44 -0.87 40.20 8.05
CA LYS A 44 0.28 40.52 8.92
C LYS A 44 1.55 40.77 8.13
N ARG A 45 1.86 39.89 7.16
CA ARG A 45 3.02 40.06 6.29
C ARG A 45 2.91 41.33 5.43
N ALA A 46 1.74 41.57 4.85
CA ALA A 46 1.51 42.77 4.03
C ALA A 46 1.66 44.08 4.83
N LEU A 47 1.11 44.11 6.07
CA LEU A 47 1.31 45.21 7.00
C LEU A 47 2.79 45.44 7.37
N ALA A 48 3.50 44.34 7.69
CA ALA A 48 4.92 44.41 8.04
C ALA A 48 5.79 44.88 6.86
N LEU A 49 5.48 44.47 5.64
CA LEU A 49 6.18 44.92 4.45
C LEU A 49 5.92 46.39 4.13
N ARG A 50 4.69 46.86 4.36
CA ARG A 50 4.31 48.27 4.01
C ARG A 50 4.72 49.25 5.10
N TYR A 51 4.60 48.89 6.39
CA TYR A 51 4.77 49.83 7.50
C TYR A 51 5.88 49.44 8.51
N GLY A 52 6.63 48.37 8.22
CA GLY A 52 7.67 47.86 9.11
C GLY A 52 7.07 46.97 10.19
N ALA A 53 6.73 47.48 11.37
CA ALA A 53 6.11 46.72 12.45
C ALA A 53 4.81 47.43 12.91
N LEU A 54 3.72 46.67 13.04
CA LEU A 54 2.45 47.14 13.57
C LEU A 54 2.01 46.24 14.75
N GLY A 55 2.13 46.73 15.97
CA GLY A 55 1.77 45.96 17.20
C GLY A 55 0.30 46.10 17.59
N ASN A 56 -0.46 46.96 16.97
CA ASN A 56 -1.81 47.33 17.40
C ASN A 56 -2.96 46.65 16.64
N VAL A 57 -2.69 45.72 15.72
CA VAL A 57 -3.72 44.93 15.05
C VAL A 57 -3.67 43.48 15.60
N ARG A 58 -4.75 43.11 16.27
CA ARG A 58 -4.95 41.72 16.74
C ARG A 58 -5.74 40.93 15.69
N PHE A 59 -5.13 39.87 15.17
CA PHE A 59 -5.81 38.97 14.23
C PHE A 59 -6.34 37.74 14.95
N VAL A 60 -7.60 37.40 14.71
CA VAL A 60 -8.24 36.21 15.23
C VAL A 60 -9.10 35.53 14.17
N SER A 61 -9.23 34.22 14.25
CA SER A 61 -10.28 33.48 13.55
C SER A 61 -11.59 33.57 14.34
N PHE A 62 -12.71 33.26 13.68
CA PHE A 62 -14.03 33.29 14.31
C PHE A 62 -14.10 32.37 15.56
N GLY A 63 -13.56 31.16 15.47
CA GLY A 63 -13.51 30.21 16.59
C GLY A 63 -12.62 30.70 17.74
N ARG A 64 -11.56 31.46 17.46
CA ARG A 64 -10.73 32.06 18.50
C ARG A 64 -11.44 33.25 19.19
N LEU A 65 -12.16 34.05 18.41
CA LEU A 65 -12.99 35.12 18.99
C LEU A 65 -14.01 34.56 19.98
N LEU A 66 -14.72 33.50 19.65
CA LEU A 66 -15.63 32.82 20.57
C LEU A 66 -14.94 32.35 21.86
N LYS A 67 -13.72 31.81 21.77
CA LYS A 67 -12.94 31.36 22.93
C LYS A 67 -12.52 32.52 23.82
N GLU A 68 -12.13 33.65 23.25
CA GLU A 68 -11.76 34.85 24.04
C GLU A 68 -12.99 35.42 24.78
N LEU A 69 -14.15 35.50 24.12
CA LEU A 69 -15.40 35.93 24.73
C LEU A 69 -15.84 35.00 25.88
N ASP A 70 -15.74 33.70 25.63
CA ASP A 70 -16.12 32.69 26.61
C ASP A 70 -15.17 32.66 27.82
N ALA A 71 -13.87 32.96 27.61
CA ALA A 71 -12.87 33.02 28.68
C ALA A 71 -13.14 34.16 29.71
N GLU A 72 -14.01 35.12 29.40
CA GLU A 72 -14.44 36.18 30.30
C GLU A 72 -15.49 35.70 31.36
N ALA A 73 -15.77 34.39 31.41
CA ALA A 73 -16.65 33.83 32.40
C ALA A 73 -16.04 33.96 33.82
N GLU A 74 -16.80 34.48 34.77
CA GLU A 74 -16.38 34.65 36.17
C GLU A 74 -16.07 33.30 36.85
N THR A 75 -16.70 32.23 36.38
CA THR A 75 -16.50 30.86 36.91
C THR A 75 -15.85 29.98 35.85
N PRO A 76 -14.95 29.04 36.26
CA PRO A 76 -14.37 28.08 35.30
C PRO A 76 -15.45 27.29 34.58
N GLN A 77 -15.48 27.40 33.27
CA GLN A 77 -16.48 26.71 32.43
C GLN A 77 -16.03 25.27 32.10
N PRO A 78 -16.95 24.31 31.99
CA PRO A 78 -16.65 22.99 31.50
C PRO A 78 -15.97 23.06 30.12
N LYS A 79 -15.09 22.09 29.79
CA LYS A 79 -14.38 22.04 28.51
C LYS A 79 -15.37 21.89 27.37
N LEU A 80 -15.05 22.51 26.23
CA LEU A 80 -15.83 22.25 25.01
C LEU A 80 -15.68 20.78 24.61
N LEU A 81 -16.80 20.14 24.30
CA LEU A 81 -16.81 18.76 23.84
C LEU A 81 -16.11 18.68 22.45
N PRO A 82 -15.06 17.88 22.32
CA PRO A 82 -14.40 17.70 21.03
C PRO A 82 -15.33 17.10 19.98
N ASN A 83 -15.17 17.50 18.71
CA ASN A 83 -15.88 16.87 17.59
C ASN A 83 -15.14 15.59 17.17
N ASP A 84 -15.36 14.52 17.92
CA ASP A 84 -14.70 13.23 17.72
C ASP A 84 -15.69 12.07 17.62
N ASP A 85 -15.20 10.84 17.77
CA ASP A 85 -15.97 9.61 17.73
C ASP A 85 -17.14 9.53 18.74
N LEU A 86 -17.11 10.28 19.83
CA LEU A 86 -18.18 10.27 20.82
C LEU A 86 -19.55 10.68 20.21
N HIS A 87 -19.55 11.63 19.26
CA HIS A 87 -20.77 12.04 18.57
C HIS A 87 -21.40 10.89 17.78
N ASP A 88 -20.58 10.13 17.08
CA ASP A 88 -21.02 8.96 16.29
C ASP A 88 -21.49 7.83 17.21
N PHE A 89 -20.82 7.65 18.36
CA PHE A 89 -21.20 6.69 19.38
C PHE A 89 -22.54 7.05 20.02
N ILE A 90 -22.76 8.32 20.42
CA ILE A 90 -24.03 8.82 20.94
C ILE A 90 -25.16 8.54 19.95
N LEU A 91 -24.97 8.87 18.68
CA LEU A 91 -26.00 8.64 17.65
C LEU A 91 -26.31 7.15 17.46
N ARG A 92 -25.31 6.27 17.49
CA ARG A 92 -25.53 4.80 17.44
C ARG A 92 -26.39 4.32 18.61
N GLU A 93 -26.06 4.76 19.82
CA GLU A 93 -26.80 4.37 21.03
C GLU A 93 -28.25 4.94 21.03
N LEU A 94 -28.43 6.16 20.54
CA LEU A 94 -29.78 6.76 20.40
C LEU A 94 -30.62 5.99 19.38
N LEU A 95 -30.05 5.68 18.22
CA LEU A 95 -30.74 4.93 17.16
C LEU A 95 -31.04 3.46 17.54
N ALA A 96 -30.44 2.93 18.57
CA ALA A 96 -30.77 1.61 19.12
C ALA A 96 -31.99 1.64 20.06
N ARG A 97 -32.45 2.83 20.50
CA ARG A 97 -33.55 2.96 21.44
C ARG A 97 -34.92 2.76 20.75
N PRO A 98 -35.90 2.14 21.45
CA PRO A 98 -37.28 2.07 20.96
C PRO A 98 -37.81 3.47 20.63
N GLY A 99 -38.48 3.60 19.49
CA GLY A 99 -39.01 4.88 18.99
C GLY A 99 -38.04 5.70 18.14
N LEU A 100 -36.72 5.54 18.30
CA LEU A 100 -35.70 6.19 17.47
C LEU A 100 -35.05 5.23 16.45
N ASN A 101 -35.31 3.94 16.54
CA ASN A 101 -34.70 2.87 15.75
C ASN A 101 -35.33 2.66 14.35
N ARG A 102 -35.75 3.76 13.73
CA ARG A 102 -36.40 3.71 12.39
C ARG A 102 -35.46 3.25 11.28
N TYR A 103 -34.16 3.57 11.39
CA TYR A 103 -33.14 3.26 10.40
C TYR A 103 -31.98 2.51 11.03
N ALA A 104 -31.41 1.56 10.28
CA ALA A 104 -30.21 0.86 10.72
C ALA A 104 -28.99 1.82 10.82
N PRO A 105 -28.23 1.80 11.92
CA PRO A 105 -27.15 2.77 12.18
C PRO A 105 -25.86 2.44 11.42
N GLY A 106 -25.91 2.30 10.09
CA GLY A 106 -24.73 2.16 9.25
C GLY A 106 -23.85 3.41 9.30
N ARG A 107 -22.54 3.26 9.16
CA ARG A 107 -21.56 4.37 9.24
C ARG A 107 -21.89 5.55 8.33
N GLY A 108 -22.23 5.29 7.06
CA GLY A 108 -22.58 6.34 6.11
C GLY A 108 -23.80 7.12 6.53
N PHE A 109 -24.82 6.43 7.08
CA PHE A 109 -26.03 7.04 7.59
C PHE A 109 -25.75 7.90 8.84
N ILE A 110 -24.96 7.41 9.81
CA ILE A 110 -24.57 8.18 11.00
C ILE A 110 -23.84 9.46 10.58
N LYS A 111 -22.92 9.39 9.63
CA LYS A 111 -22.21 10.57 9.11
C LYS A 111 -23.15 11.57 8.44
N ALA A 112 -24.10 11.10 7.64
CA ALA A 112 -25.10 11.97 7.02
C ALA A 112 -26.01 12.62 8.08
N LEU A 113 -26.50 11.83 9.03
CA LEU A 113 -27.33 12.33 10.15
C LEU A 113 -26.58 13.37 10.98
N LYS A 114 -25.34 13.09 11.39
CA LYS A 114 -24.50 14.05 12.12
C LYS A 114 -24.34 15.38 11.37
N ASN A 115 -24.12 15.32 10.06
CA ASN A 115 -24.02 16.54 9.24
C ASN A 115 -25.33 17.31 9.20
N SER A 116 -26.48 16.63 9.05
CA SER A 116 -27.80 17.26 9.05
C SER A 116 -28.11 17.91 10.39
N LEU A 117 -27.81 17.22 11.51
CA LEU A 117 -27.99 17.78 12.86
C LEU A 117 -27.06 18.98 13.13
N ARG A 118 -25.85 18.96 12.60
CA ARG A 118 -24.94 20.12 12.66
C ARG A 118 -25.49 21.30 11.88
N ASP A 119 -26.00 21.09 10.67
CA ASP A 119 -26.57 22.15 9.84
C ASP A 119 -27.78 22.79 10.54
N LEU A 120 -28.67 22.00 11.19
CA LEU A 120 -29.78 22.50 12.00
C LEU A 120 -29.26 23.31 13.20
N GLY A 121 -28.27 22.80 13.91
CA GLY A 121 -27.66 23.53 15.03
C GLY A 121 -26.99 24.82 14.60
N ASP A 122 -26.26 24.83 13.48
CA ASP A 122 -25.60 26.01 12.94
C ASP A 122 -26.57 27.07 12.39
N SER A 123 -27.81 26.65 12.07
CA SER A 123 -28.90 27.57 11.72
C SER A 123 -29.69 28.11 12.92
N LEU A 124 -29.33 27.70 14.15
CA LEU A 124 -30.05 27.99 15.37
C LEU A 124 -31.48 27.43 15.42
N ALA A 125 -31.75 26.36 14.69
CA ALA A 125 -33.03 25.68 14.65
C ALA A 125 -33.26 24.90 15.95
N GLU A 126 -34.33 25.18 16.67
CA GLU A 126 -34.72 24.47 17.89
C GLU A 126 -35.63 23.28 17.59
N PRO A 127 -35.40 22.10 18.21
CA PRO A 127 -36.19 20.90 17.90
C PRO A 127 -37.69 21.08 18.11
N GLU A 128 -38.08 21.85 19.12
CA GLU A 128 -39.50 22.13 19.45
C GLU A 128 -40.18 22.93 18.34
N VAL A 129 -39.54 23.99 17.84
CA VAL A 129 -40.04 24.83 16.74
C VAL A 129 -40.16 24.03 15.46
N LEU A 130 -39.14 23.17 15.17
CA LEU A 130 -39.19 22.26 14.03
C LEU A 130 -40.37 21.27 14.14
N ARG A 131 -40.56 20.68 15.32
CA ARG A 131 -41.62 19.72 15.57
C ARG A 131 -42.99 20.33 15.41
N GLU A 132 -43.23 21.52 15.97
CA GLU A 132 -44.46 22.26 15.82
C GLU A 132 -44.76 22.54 14.35
N TYR A 133 -43.77 23.06 13.61
CA TYR A 133 -43.89 23.31 12.18
C TYR A 133 -44.27 22.04 11.40
N VAL A 134 -43.55 20.93 11.59
CA VAL A 134 -43.81 19.66 10.90
C VAL A 134 -45.17 19.10 11.22
N SER A 135 -45.65 19.30 12.47
CA SER A 135 -46.96 18.81 12.88
C SER A 135 -48.11 19.57 12.26
N THR A 136 -47.94 20.89 12.05
CA THR A 136 -49.01 21.81 11.57
C THR A 136 -48.93 22.16 10.11
N ALA A 137 -47.81 21.89 9.42
CA ALA A 137 -47.59 22.24 8.04
C ALA A 137 -48.57 21.52 7.09
N ALA A 138 -49.25 22.30 6.22
CA ALA A 138 -50.14 21.81 5.19
C ALA A 138 -49.46 21.58 3.83
N ASP A 139 -48.13 21.62 3.77
CA ASP A 139 -47.38 21.37 2.55
C ASP A 139 -47.40 19.88 2.21
N PRO A 140 -47.84 19.49 1.00
CA PRO A 140 -47.97 18.07 0.62
C PRO A 140 -46.64 17.28 0.69
N ARG A 141 -45.49 17.93 0.49
CA ARG A 141 -44.18 17.27 0.58
C ARG A 141 -43.80 17.01 2.04
N VAL A 142 -44.08 17.97 2.94
CA VAL A 142 -43.87 17.83 4.39
C VAL A 142 -44.83 16.75 4.91
N GLU A 143 -46.06 16.72 4.42
CA GLU A 143 -47.06 15.70 4.81
C GLU A 143 -46.62 14.30 4.37
N ALA A 144 -46.09 14.14 3.17
CA ALA A 144 -45.57 12.86 2.67
C ALA A 144 -44.39 12.34 3.49
N ASP A 145 -43.52 13.20 3.94
CA ASP A 145 -42.34 12.86 4.73
C ASP A 145 -42.49 13.08 6.25
N ARG A 146 -43.72 13.42 6.73
CA ARG A 146 -43.99 13.84 8.13
C ARG A 146 -43.41 12.87 9.16
N ALA A 147 -43.62 11.58 8.99
CA ALA A 147 -43.11 10.57 9.92
C ALA A 147 -41.59 10.52 9.99
N HIS A 148 -40.91 10.82 8.89
CA HIS A 148 -39.43 10.94 8.87
C HIS A 148 -38.98 12.24 9.53
N LEU A 149 -39.64 13.34 9.24
CA LEU A 149 -39.29 14.65 9.80
C LEU A 149 -39.54 14.74 11.32
N LEU A 150 -40.65 14.16 11.82
CA LEU A 150 -40.88 14.03 13.26
C LEU A 150 -39.82 13.16 13.93
N TRP A 151 -39.46 12.02 13.33
CA TRP A 151 -38.38 11.20 13.80
C TRP A 151 -37.06 12.00 13.85
N LEU A 152 -36.75 12.82 12.84
CA LEU A 152 -35.56 13.65 12.83
C LEU A 152 -35.59 14.68 13.98
N CYS A 153 -36.73 15.30 14.27
CA CYS A 153 -36.87 16.21 15.42
C CYS A 153 -36.64 15.47 16.74
N ASP A 154 -37.17 14.25 16.89
CA ASP A 154 -36.97 13.43 18.09
C ASP A 154 -35.52 13.04 18.31
N VAL A 155 -34.85 12.61 17.22
CA VAL A 155 -33.40 12.29 17.26
C VAL A 155 -32.58 13.54 17.59
N TYR A 156 -32.92 14.69 16.99
CA TYR A 156 -32.22 15.94 17.24
C TYR A 156 -32.36 16.40 18.69
N ALA A 157 -33.58 16.38 19.27
CA ALA A 157 -33.81 16.71 20.68
C ALA A 157 -33.03 15.76 21.61
N ALA A 158 -33.14 14.44 21.37
CA ALA A 158 -32.44 13.43 22.15
C ALA A 158 -30.92 13.57 22.04
N TYR A 159 -30.40 13.93 20.86
CA TYR A 159 -28.97 14.17 20.65
C TYR A 159 -28.47 15.37 21.41
N LEU A 160 -29.15 16.54 21.38
CA LEU A 160 -28.80 17.72 22.14
C LEU A 160 -28.79 17.43 23.64
N GLN A 161 -29.84 16.76 24.14
CA GLN A 161 -29.96 16.35 25.54
C GLN A 161 -28.81 15.41 25.96
N ALA A 162 -28.43 14.43 25.09
CA ALA A 162 -27.32 13.54 25.41
C ALA A 162 -25.98 14.28 25.48
N MET A 163 -25.77 15.29 24.61
CA MET A 163 -24.56 16.11 24.59
C MET A 163 -24.43 16.97 25.86
N GLU A 164 -25.53 17.48 26.42
CA GLU A 164 -25.53 18.29 27.65
C GLU A 164 -25.23 17.46 28.90
N ARG A 165 -25.48 16.15 28.86
CA ARG A 165 -25.26 15.23 30.00
C ARG A 165 -23.83 14.71 30.11
N VAL A 166 -22.92 15.07 29.19
CA VAL A 166 -21.53 14.61 29.23
C VAL A 166 -20.75 15.30 30.35
N PRO A 167 -20.37 14.62 31.47
CA PRO A 167 -19.77 15.23 32.62
C PRO A 167 -18.43 15.91 32.32
N GLY A 168 -18.25 17.14 32.83
CA GLY A 168 -17.02 17.92 32.63
C GLY A 168 -16.87 18.57 31.25
N TYR A 169 -17.88 18.37 30.40
CA TYR A 169 -17.93 18.96 29.04
C TYR A 169 -19.24 19.72 28.85
N ARG A 170 -19.25 20.62 27.89
CA ARG A 170 -20.46 21.33 27.42
C ARG A 170 -20.56 21.23 25.90
N SER A 171 -21.78 21.26 25.41
CA SER A 171 -22.08 21.27 23.98
C SER A 171 -21.58 22.54 23.32
N TYR A 172 -21.36 22.48 21.98
CA TYR A 172 -21.04 23.69 21.22
C TYR A 172 -22.15 24.74 21.30
N ALA A 173 -23.41 24.34 21.41
CA ALA A 173 -24.54 25.25 21.57
C ALA A 173 -24.46 26.04 22.91
N ALA A 174 -24.17 25.35 24.00
CA ALA A 174 -23.98 26.01 25.31
C ALA A 174 -22.76 26.93 25.31
N PHE A 175 -21.66 26.50 24.68
CA PHE A 175 -20.46 27.34 24.52
C PHE A 175 -20.76 28.61 23.70
N PHE A 176 -21.47 28.47 22.58
CA PHE A 176 -21.84 29.60 21.72
C PHE A 176 -22.76 30.57 22.45
N LYS A 177 -23.79 30.07 23.13
CA LYS A 177 -24.73 30.89 23.95
C LYS A 177 -23.99 31.67 25.02
N SER A 178 -23.08 31.02 25.73
CA SER A 178 -22.25 31.66 26.78
C SER A 178 -21.39 32.80 26.23
N ALA A 179 -20.77 32.60 25.03
CA ALA A 179 -20.01 33.66 24.37
C ALA A 179 -20.91 34.82 23.88
N LEU A 180 -22.08 34.49 23.33
CA LEU A 180 -23.02 35.48 22.80
C LEU A 180 -23.58 36.42 23.91
N GLU A 181 -23.91 35.87 25.04
CA GLU A 181 -24.43 36.66 26.22
C GLU A 181 -23.43 37.69 26.72
N ARG A 182 -22.13 37.47 26.51
CA ARG A 182 -21.07 38.37 27.00
C ARG A 182 -20.73 39.49 26.04
N VAL A 183 -21.20 39.45 24.78
CA VAL A 183 -20.82 40.43 23.77
C VAL A 183 -21.05 41.85 24.22
N GLU A 184 -22.18 42.16 24.84
CA GLU A 184 -22.59 43.52 25.25
C GLU A 184 -21.60 44.20 26.20
N HIS A 185 -21.07 43.42 27.15
CA HIS A 185 -20.22 43.93 28.22
C HIS A 185 -18.78 43.38 28.17
N SER A 186 -18.34 42.85 27.04
CA SER A 186 -17.04 42.19 26.88
C SER A 186 -15.87 43.18 27.08
N ALA A 187 -15.09 42.99 28.13
CA ALA A 187 -13.86 43.71 28.35
C ALA A 187 -12.83 43.48 27.23
N TYR A 188 -12.83 42.27 26.68
CA TYR A 188 -11.98 41.93 25.51
C TYR A 188 -12.32 42.80 24.30
N LEU A 189 -13.59 42.91 23.92
CA LEU A 189 -14.00 43.73 22.77
C LEU A 189 -13.82 45.25 23.04
N GLN A 190 -14.10 45.72 24.27
CA GLN A 190 -13.91 47.11 24.68
C GLN A 190 -12.44 47.56 24.62
N ALA A 191 -11.49 46.63 24.69
CA ALA A 191 -10.06 46.93 24.53
C ALA A 191 -9.67 47.34 23.11
N PHE A 192 -10.58 47.28 22.12
CA PHE A 192 -10.35 47.66 20.74
C PHE A 192 -11.23 48.84 20.32
N ALA A 193 -10.64 49.79 19.64
CA ALA A 193 -11.36 50.93 19.10
C ALA A 193 -12.30 50.53 17.97
N GLN A 194 -12.01 49.47 17.28
CA GLN A 194 -12.77 48.97 16.13
C GLN A 194 -12.62 47.46 15.97
N VAL A 195 -13.70 46.80 15.54
CA VAL A 195 -13.73 45.41 15.11
C VAL A 195 -13.86 45.36 13.58
N VAL A 196 -12.99 44.63 12.94
CA VAL A 196 -12.97 44.50 11.47
C VAL A 196 -13.28 43.06 11.12
N PHE A 197 -14.29 42.82 10.27
CA PHE A 197 -14.53 41.54 9.63
C PHE A 197 -14.00 41.57 8.21
N TYR A 198 -13.01 40.75 7.91
CA TYR A 198 -12.31 40.80 6.64
C TYR A 198 -12.46 39.48 5.85
N GLY A 199 -12.95 39.59 4.61
CA GLY A 199 -12.85 38.50 3.63
C GLY A 199 -13.92 37.40 3.74
N PHE A 200 -15.01 37.68 4.48
CA PHE A 200 -16.16 36.76 4.54
C PHE A 200 -17.10 37.01 3.35
N TYR A 201 -17.46 35.96 2.64
CA TYR A 201 -18.49 35.95 1.59
C TYR A 201 -19.73 35.11 1.95
N ASP A 202 -19.67 34.36 3.07
CA ASP A 202 -20.77 33.63 3.68
C ASP A 202 -20.51 33.45 5.18
N MET A 203 -21.56 33.27 5.96
CA MET A 203 -21.54 32.97 7.38
C MET A 203 -22.64 31.97 7.72
N THR A 204 -22.39 31.05 8.68
CA THR A 204 -23.45 30.23 9.25
C THR A 204 -24.41 31.08 10.08
N GLY A 205 -25.59 30.57 10.41
CA GLY A 205 -26.56 31.30 11.24
C GLY A 205 -25.97 31.75 12.57
N ARG A 206 -25.20 30.87 13.25
CA ARG A 206 -24.47 31.24 14.49
C ARG A 206 -23.43 32.33 14.26
N GLN A 207 -22.69 32.28 13.18
CA GLN A 207 -21.70 33.29 12.89
C GLN A 207 -22.36 34.65 12.60
N LEU A 208 -23.47 34.63 11.86
CA LEU A 208 -24.22 35.82 11.54
C LEU A 208 -24.85 36.43 12.78
N GLU A 209 -25.38 35.63 13.71
CA GLU A 209 -25.93 36.12 14.99
C GLU A 209 -24.87 36.80 15.86
N LEU A 210 -23.69 36.16 16.03
CA LEU A 210 -22.58 36.77 16.76
C LEU A 210 -22.09 38.06 16.06
N PHE A 211 -21.96 38.03 14.76
CA PHE A 211 -21.60 39.21 13.98
C PHE A 211 -22.59 40.36 14.20
N THR A 212 -23.90 40.08 14.12
CA THR A 212 -24.96 41.05 14.27
C THR A 212 -24.95 41.65 15.70
N ARG A 213 -24.76 40.77 16.72
CA ARG A 213 -24.64 41.21 18.10
C ARG A 213 -23.44 42.12 18.36
N ILE A 214 -22.26 41.78 17.79
CA ILE A 214 -21.08 42.63 17.87
C ILE A 214 -21.32 43.98 17.18
N ALA A 215 -21.95 43.96 15.96
CA ALA A 215 -22.23 45.18 15.21
C ALA A 215 -23.24 46.12 15.85
N GLN A 216 -24.06 45.59 16.79
CA GLN A 216 -25.02 46.35 17.55
C GLN A 216 -24.32 47.19 18.66
N TYR A 217 -23.31 46.65 19.34
CA TYR A 217 -22.69 47.28 20.49
C TYR A 217 -21.34 47.94 20.20
N TYR A 218 -20.63 47.55 19.15
CA TYR A 218 -19.28 48.03 18.86
C TYR A 218 -19.14 48.63 17.47
N PRO A 219 -18.17 49.53 17.27
CA PRO A 219 -17.82 50.03 15.90
C PRO A 219 -17.30 48.89 15.04
N VAL A 220 -18.03 48.58 13.97
CA VAL A 220 -17.67 47.49 13.04
C VAL A 220 -17.44 48.03 11.65
N THR A 221 -16.31 47.62 11.02
CA THR A 221 -16.09 47.72 9.59
C THR A 221 -15.99 46.37 8.93
N VAL A 222 -16.74 46.16 7.86
CA VAL A 222 -16.76 44.92 7.10
C VAL A 222 -16.05 45.17 5.75
N PHE A 223 -15.06 44.32 5.44
CA PHE A 223 -14.43 44.20 4.14
C PHE A 223 -14.97 42.98 3.42
N ALA A 224 -16.02 43.14 2.62
CA ALA A 224 -16.73 42.06 1.96
C ALA A 224 -16.21 41.84 0.54
N PRO A 225 -15.71 40.66 0.18
CA PRO A 225 -15.37 40.29 -1.20
C PRO A 225 -16.68 40.10 -1.97
N TYR A 226 -17.05 41.05 -2.75
CA TYR A 226 -18.27 41.02 -3.58
C TYR A 226 -18.08 41.81 -4.86
N GLU A 227 -18.43 41.20 -5.97
CA GLU A 227 -18.48 41.79 -7.30
C GLU A 227 -19.84 41.44 -7.93
N LYS A 228 -20.45 42.38 -8.66
CA LYS A 228 -21.74 42.19 -9.34
C LYS A 228 -21.59 41.35 -10.59
N THR A 229 -21.17 40.08 -10.42
CA THR A 229 -20.97 39.11 -11.49
C THR A 229 -21.68 37.81 -11.19
N PRO A 230 -22.05 37.00 -12.19
CA PRO A 230 -22.64 35.68 -11.96
C PRO A 230 -21.76 34.71 -11.13
N GLY A 231 -20.45 34.96 -11.05
CA GLY A 231 -19.52 34.22 -10.19
C GLY A 231 -19.80 34.40 -8.70
N PHE A 232 -20.41 35.48 -8.27
CA PHE A 232 -20.76 35.80 -6.89
C PHE A 232 -22.20 35.47 -6.47
N ALA A 233 -22.99 34.78 -7.29
CA ALA A 233 -24.39 34.48 -7.01
C ALA A 233 -24.58 33.78 -5.65
N PHE A 234 -23.66 32.93 -5.23
CA PHE A 234 -23.70 32.25 -3.89
C PHE A 234 -23.61 33.26 -2.74
N ALA A 235 -22.74 34.28 -2.88
CA ALA A 235 -22.48 35.30 -1.85
C ALA A 235 -23.57 36.35 -1.74
N GLU A 236 -24.47 36.46 -2.72
CA GLU A 236 -25.48 37.55 -2.82
C GLU A 236 -26.38 37.63 -1.59
N LYS A 237 -26.86 36.48 -1.08
CA LYS A 237 -27.72 36.41 0.11
C LYS A 237 -27.01 37.00 1.35
N PHE A 238 -25.76 36.56 1.59
CA PHE A 238 -24.99 37.09 2.70
C PHE A 238 -24.67 38.56 2.52
N PHE A 239 -24.26 38.96 1.31
CA PHE A 239 -23.96 40.34 1.00
C PHE A 239 -25.20 41.24 1.25
N ALA A 240 -26.39 40.82 0.82
CA ALA A 240 -27.64 41.57 1.05
C ALA A 240 -27.92 41.72 2.56
N SER A 241 -27.66 40.70 3.39
CA SER A 241 -27.87 40.73 4.84
C SER A 241 -26.98 41.72 5.60
N ILE A 242 -25.77 41.98 5.09
CA ILE A 242 -24.85 43.00 5.66
C ILE A 242 -24.99 44.37 4.98
N TYR A 243 -25.42 44.39 3.72
CA TYR A 243 -25.59 45.63 2.96
C TYR A 243 -26.76 46.47 3.50
N GLN A 244 -27.90 45.84 3.76
CA GLN A 244 -29.10 46.59 4.23
C GLN A 244 -28.84 47.33 5.56
N PRO A 245 -28.29 46.72 6.64
CA PRO A 245 -28.08 47.39 7.90
C PRO A 245 -26.87 48.34 7.91
N ALA A 246 -26.01 48.34 6.89
CA ALA A 246 -24.85 49.20 6.86
C ALA A 246 -25.25 50.68 6.70
N GLN A 247 -24.71 51.54 7.58
CA GLN A 247 -24.94 52.97 7.56
C GLN A 247 -24.06 53.71 6.53
N ASP A 248 -22.82 53.25 6.40
CA ASP A 248 -21.85 53.77 5.44
C ASP A 248 -21.45 52.63 4.47
N LYS A 249 -21.64 52.85 3.18
CA LYS A 249 -21.46 51.85 2.11
C LYS A 249 -20.53 52.39 1.07
N GLN A 250 -19.38 51.77 0.91
CA GLN A 250 -18.36 52.15 -0.03
C GLN A 250 -18.02 51.00 -0.98
N GLU A 251 -18.36 51.16 -2.25
CA GLU A 251 -17.83 50.30 -3.32
C GLU A 251 -16.43 50.83 -3.68
N LEU A 252 -15.42 49.99 -3.48
CA LEU A 252 -14.05 50.38 -3.82
C LEU A 252 -13.78 50.08 -5.30
N PRO A 253 -12.91 50.86 -5.97
CA PRO A 253 -12.55 50.58 -7.34
C PRO A 253 -11.84 49.22 -7.41
N ALA A 254 -12.36 48.32 -8.24
CA ALA A 254 -11.76 46.99 -8.42
C ALA A 254 -10.34 47.12 -9.00
N LYS A 255 -9.41 46.42 -8.44
CA LYS A 255 -8.07 46.27 -8.99
C LYS A 255 -8.06 45.15 -10.04
N SER A 256 -7.90 45.53 -11.31
CA SER A 256 -7.78 44.60 -12.42
C SER A 256 -6.31 44.29 -12.67
N GLY A 257 -5.91 43.01 -12.44
CA GLY A 257 -4.62 42.52 -12.89
C GLY A 257 -4.65 42.10 -14.37
N ALA A 258 -3.58 41.47 -14.84
CA ALA A 258 -3.46 41.00 -16.23
C ALA A 258 -4.57 40.02 -16.68
N LEU A 259 -5.32 39.49 -15.74
CA LEU A 259 -6.46 38.56 -15.95
C LEU A 259 -7.83 39.23 -15.85
N GLY A 260 -7.89 40.56 -15.60
CA GLY A 260 -9.11 41.27 -15.28
C GLY A 260 -10.23 41.09 -16.32
N ALA A 261 -9.94 41.35 -17.60
CA ALA A 261 -10.92 41.24 -18.66
C ALA A 261 -11.47 39.82 -18.87
N ALA A 262 -10.62 38.77 -18.78
CA ALA A 262 -11.08 37.41 -18.89
C ALA A 262 -11.90 36.99 -17.65
N ARG A 263 -11.57 37.51 -16.46
CA ARG A 263 -12.32 37.27 -15.22
C ARG A 263 -13.71 37.87 -15.27
N GLU A 264 -13.85 39.12 -15.77
CA GLU A 264 -15.13 39.79 -15.95
C GLU A 264 -16.04 39.10 -16.98
N ALA A 265 -15.44 38.37 -17.94
CA ALA A 265 -16.16 37.58 -18.93
C ALA A 265 -16.60 36.17 -18.38
N LEU A 266 -16.08 35.74 -17.24
CA LEU A 266 -16.43 34.42 -16.66
C LEU A 266 -17.92 34.36 -16.31
N PHE A 267 -18.56 33.31 -16.81
CA PHE A 267 -19.98 33.03 -16.62
C PHE A 267 -20.95 34.06 -17.19
N VAL A 268 -20.43 34.98 -18.01
CA VAL A 268 -21.25 35.97 -18.72
C VAL A 268 -21.43 35.50 -20.18
N PRO A 269 -22.64 35.10 -20.59
CA PRO A 269 -22.90 34.63 -21.95
C PRO A 269 -22.56 35.71 -22.99
N GLY A 270 -21.90 35.31 -24.08
CA GLY A 270 -21.56 36.22 -25.19
C GLY A 270 -20.44 37.21 -24.91
N HIS A 271 -19.89 37.25 -23.69
CA HIS A 271 -18.77 38.10 -23.33
C HIS A 271 -17.47 37.32 -23.27
N SER A 272 -16.42 37.77 -23.94
CA SER A 272 -15.10 37.17 -23.93
C SER A 272 -14.02 38.21 -24.23
N ALA A 273 -12.82 38.00 -23.66
CA ALA A 273 -11.70 38.93 -23.84
C ALA A 273 -10.37 38.20 -23.92
N ALA A 274 -9.54 38.51 -24.89
CA ALA A 274 -8.24 37.92 -25.04
C ALA A 274 -7.37 38.15 -23.79
N CYS A 275 -6.72 37.08 -23.29
CA CYS A 275 -5.92 37.12 -22.08
C CYS A 275 -4.54 36.47 -22.28
N PRO A 276 -3.49 37.28 -22.57
CA PRO A 276 -2.13 36.78 -22.76
C PRO A 276 -1.53 36.12 -21.51
N ALA A 277 -2.04 36.44 -20.33
CA ALA A 277 -1.58 35.95 -19.04
C ALA A 277 -2.10 34.52 -18.70
N LEU A 278 -3.08 34.03 -19.46
CA LEU A 278 -3.69 32.70 -19.25
C LEU A 278 -3.02 31.64 -20.12
N ARG A 279 -2.83 30.48 -19.53
CA ARG A 279 -2.41 29.26 -20.23
C ARG A 279 -3.33 28.11 -19.90
N MET A 280 -3.86 27.46 -20.94
CA MET A 280 -4.65 26.21 -20.80
C MET A 280 -3.74 25.03 -21.01
N VAL A 281 -3.85 24.02 -20.13
CA VAL A 281 -2.94 22.87 -20.13
C VAL A 281 -3.72 21.57 -20.01
N GLN A 282 -3.50 20.66 -20.93
CA GLN A 282 -3.99 19.29 -20.84
C GLN A 282 -2.82 18.34 -20.64
N ALA A 283 -2.84 17.53 -19.57
CA ALA A 283 -1.75 16.64 -19.20
C ALA A 283 -2.26 15.21 -18.92
N PRO A 284 -1.47 14.17 -19.18
CA PRO A 284 -1.85 12.79 -18.87
C PRO A 284 -1.68 12.53 -17.37
N GLY A 285 -2.80 12.28 -16.67
CA GLY A 285 -2.85 11.95 -15.26
C GLY A 285 -2.37 13.06 -14.31
N VAL A 286 -2.55 12.81 -13.01
CA VAL A 286 -2.10 13.72 -11.93
C VAL A 286 -0.62 14.03 -12.04
N ARG A 287 0.18 12.96 -12.25
CA ARG A 287 1.64 13.11 -12.39
C ARG A 287 2.04 14.00 -13.57
N GLY A 288 1.30 13.95 -14.67
CA GLY A 288 1.53 14.80 -15.84
C GLY A 288 1.32 16.28 -15.55
N GLU A 289 0.23 16.62 -14.85
CA GLU A 289 -0.06 18.00 -14.42
C GLU A 289 1.00 18.52 -13.45
N VAL A 290 1.34 17.73 -12.42
CA VAL A 290 2.34 18.11 -11.40
C VAL A 290 3.74 18.25 -12.03
N PHE A 291 4.09 17.34 -12.93
CA PHE A 291 5.35 17.43 -13.68
C PHE A 291 5.41 18.73 -14.50
N PHE A 292 4.35 19.05 -15.24
CA PHE A 292 4.28 20.31 -15.98
C PHE A 292 4.45 21.52 -15.05
N ALA A 293 3.68 21.56 -13.95
CA ALA A 293 3.75 22.64 -12.98
C ALA A 293 5.18 22.80 -12.42
N ALA A 294 5.84 21.72 -12.05
CA ALA A 294 7.21 21.75 -11.52
C ALA A 294 8.20 22.32 -12.55
N LYS A 295 8.15 21.88 -13.81
CA LYS A 295 9.06 22.38 -14.86
C LYS A 295 8.79 23.84 -15.21
N GLN A 296 7.52 24.23 -15.24
CA GLN A 296 7.14 25.62 -15.48
C GLN A 296 7.52 26.54 -14.31
N ILE A 297 7.40 26.07 -13.06
CA ILE A 297 7.86 26.81 -11.86
C ILE A 297 9.36 27.05 -11.93
N LEU A 298 10.17 26.02 -12.25
CA LEU A 298 11.61 26.19 -12.41
C LEU A 298 11.94 27.24 -13.48
N LYS A 299 11.25 27.17 -14.62
CA LYS A 299 11.41 28.16 -15.69
C LYS A 299 11.06 29.58 -15.23
N LEU A 300 9.93 29.77 -14.56
CA LEU A 300 9.48 31.07 -14.04
C LEU A 300 10.49 31.66 -13.04
N VAL A 301 11.07 30.80 -12.18
CA VAL A 301 12.06 31.27 -11.17
C VAL A 301 13.40 31.60 -11.81
N GLU A 302 13.91 30.73 -12.71
CA GLU A 302 15.24 30.87 -13.25
C GLU A 302 15.31 31.87 -14.44
N GLU A 303 14.28 31.92 -15.28
CA GLU A 303 14.27 32.78 -16.48
C GLU A 303 13.50 34.07 -16.26
N ASP A 304 12.32 34.04 -15.63
CA ASP A 304 11.43 35.18 -15.46
C ASP A 304 11.65 35.92 -14.11
N GLY A 305 12.51 35.39 -13.21
CA GLY A 305 12.92 36.06 -11.96
C GLY A 305 11.87 36.02 -10.83
N TYR A 306 10.84 35.16 -10.92
CA TYR A 306 9.88 34.97 -9.82
C TYR A 306 10.52 34.30 -8.62
N LYS A 307 10.01 34.59 -7.44
CA LYS A 307 10.33 33.83 -6.21
C LYS A 307 9.33 32.68 -6.03
N PHE A 308 9.75 31.61 -5.38
CA PHE A 308 8.82 30.53 -5.04
C PHE A 308 7.60 31.04 -4.25
N SER A 309 7.79 32.03 -3.38
CA SER A 309 6.70 32.68 -2.62
C SER A 309 5.70 33.49 -3.48
N ASP A 310 6.04 33.81 -4.72
CA ASP A 310 5.14 34.50 -5.66
C ASP A 310 4.19 33.49 -6.35
N ILE A 311 4.38 32.18 -6.16
CA ILE A 311 3.74 31.12 -6.90
C ILE A 311 2.88 30.25 -5.96
N ALA A 312 1.67 29.91 -6.43
CA ALA A 312 0.82 28.95 -5.76
C ALA A 312 0.32 27.85 -6.70
N VAL A 313 0.06 26.69 -6.14
CA VAL A 313 -0.57 25.54 -6.79
C VAL A 313 -1.83 25.20 -6.01
N PHE A 314 -2.98 25.23 -6.68
CA PHE A 314 -4.28 24.94 -6.09
C PHE A 314 -4.94 23.75 -6.76
N ALA A 315 -5.62 22.94 -5.96
CA ALA A 315 -6.52 21.91 -6.44
C ALA A 315 -7.85 22.02 -5.69
N ARG A 316 -8.93 21.41 -6.20
CA ARG A 316 -10.21 21.43 -5.46
C ARG A 316 -10.11 20.68 -4.14
N GLY A 317 -9.31 19.61 -4.06
CA GLY A 317 -8.90 18.90 -2.87
C GLY A 317 -7.45 18.50 -2.98
N THR A 318 -6.76 18.43 -1.85
CA THR A 318 -5.32 18.14 -1.84
C THR A 318 -5.00 16.64 -1.92
N GLU A 319 -5.95 15.77 -1.62
CA GLU A 319 -5.73 14.33 -1.44
C GLU A 319 -5.20 13.66 -2.72
N GLU A 320 -5.78 14.00 -3.87
CA GLU A 320 -5.39 13.43 -5.16
C GLU A 320 -3.97 13.86 -5.60
N TYR A 321 -3.58 15.08 -5.26
CA TYR A 321 -2.33 15.71 -5.74
C TYR A 321 -1.17 15.63 -4.75
N ARG A 322 -1.46 15.44 -3.47
CA ARG A 322 -0.50 15.57 -2.37
C ARG A 322 0.78 14.77 -2.58
N ASP A 323 0.64 13.47 -2.81
CA ASP A 323 1.79 12.56 -2.85
C ASP A 323 2.67 12.82 -4.07
N GLU A 324 2.05 13.14 -5.22
CA GLU A 324 2.79 13.51 -6.43
C GLU A 324 3.47 14.89 -6.28
N ILE A 325 2.83 15.87 -5.65
CA ILE A 325 3.45 17.19 -5.41
C ILE A 325 4.65 17.04 -4.48
N PHE A 326 4.52 16.34 -3.35
CA PHE A 326 5.66 16.12 -2.46
C PHE A 326 6.81 15.40 -3.15
N SER A 327 6.50 14.37 -3.94
CA SER A 327 7.48 13.59 -4.68
C SER A 327 8.18 14.41 -5.77
N VAL A 328 7.40 15.03 -6.67
CA VAL A 328 7.95 15.73 -7.84
C VAL A 328 8.65 17.02 -7.43
N PHE A 329 8.07 17.79 -6.50
CA PHE A 329 8.71 19.04 -6.05
C PHE A 329 9.99 18.74 -5.26
N GLY A 330 9.96 17.70 -4.40
CA GLY A 330 11.17 17.25 -3.70
C GLY A 330 12.29 16.83 -4.65
N GLN A 331 11.99 16.05 -5.69
CA GLN A 331 12.96 15.63 -6.71
C GLN A 331 13.54 16.81 -7.50
N ASN A 332 12.74 17.87 -7.71
CA ASN A 332 13.13 19.08 -8.42
C ASN A 332 13.67 20.18 -7.49
N LYS A 333 13.80 19.91 -6.17
CA LYS A 333 14.29 20.88 -5.17
C LYS A 333 13.45 22.16 -5.12
N ILE A 334 12.16 22.09 -5.41
CA ILE A 334 11.22 23.19 -5.29
C ILE A 334 10.83 23.31 -3.81
N ALA A 335 11.11 24.46 -3.20
CA ALA A 335 10.69 24.73 -1.83
C ALA A 335 9.16 24.77 -1.74
N LEU A 336 8.57 24.07 -0.77
CA LEU A 336 7.13 23.89 -0.63
C LEU A 336 6.63 24.45 0.71
N ASP A 337 5.51 25.16 0.69
CA ASP A 337 4.72 25.56 1.85
C ASP A 337 3.33 24.94 1.76
N ALA A 338 3.12 23.86 2.50
CA ALA A 338 1.89 23.09 2.47
C ALA A 338 1.52 22.56 3.85
N ALA A 339 0.26 22.72 4.24
CA ALA A 339 -0.34 22.03 5.37
C ALA A 339 -1.47 21.14 4.84
N VAL A 340 -1.28 19.86 4.91
CA VAL A 340 -2.20 18.83 4.39
C VAL A 340 -2.43 17.77 5.45
N GLU A 341 -3.50 17.03 5.31
CA GLU A 341 -3.77 15.86 6.13
C GLU A 341 -3.40 14.59 5.37
N ILE A 342 -2.79 13.64 6.07
CA ILE A 342 -2.48 12.32 5.53
C ILE A 342 -3.23 11.24 6.32
N PRO A 343 -3.77 10.20 5.69
CA PRO A 343 -4.31 9.06 6.41
C PRO A 343 -3.21 8.38 7.24
N LEU A 344 -3.55 7.88 8.43
CA LEU A 344 -2.65 7.05 9.24
C LEU A 344 -2.11 5.88 8.42
N LEU A 345 -2.96 5.25 7.59
CA LEU A 345 -2.62 4.16 6.66
C LEU A 345 -1.55 4.50 5.61
N SER A 346 -1.27 5.77 5.37
CA SER A 346 -0.17 6.16 4.48
C SER A 346 1.20 6.16 5.18
N THR A 347 1.23 5.86 6.47
CA THR A 347 2.45 5.80 7.28
C THR A 347 2.82 4.35 7.62
N PRO A 348 4.09 3.95 7.52
CA PRO A 348 4.51 2.58 7.87
C PRO A 348 4.18 2.19 9.33
N LEU A 349 4.34 3.13 10.27
CA LEU A 349 3.99 2.91 11.68
C LEU A 349 2.47 2.72 11.87
N GLY A 350 1.65 3.48 11.16
CA GLY A 350 0.20 3.32 11.19
C GLY A 350 -0.26 1.97 10.66
N ILE A 351 0.35 1.50 9.54
CA ILE A 351 0.09 0.16 9.01
C ILE A 351 0.49 -0.91 10.03
N PHE A 352 1.62 -0.73 10.72
CA PHE A 352 2.04 -1.64 11.78
C PHE A 352 1.02 -1.73 12.93
N CYS A 353 0.55 -0.59 13.45
CA CYS A 353 -0.46 -0.54 14.51
C CYS A 353 -1.77 -1.25 14.10
N LEU A 354 -2.22 -1.02 12.87
CA LEU A 354 -3.43 -1.65 12.35
C LEU A 354 -3.27 -3.16 12.16
N ASN A 355 -2.13 -3.63 11.67
CA ASN A 355 -1.85 -5.06 11.56
C ASN A 355 -1.78 -5.73 12.94
N LEU A 356 -1.24 -5.03 13.94
CA LEU A 356 -1.13 -5.56 15.30
C LEU A 356 -2.54 -5.79 15.92
N PHE A 357 -3.44 -4.81 15.85
CA PHE A 357 -4.83 -4.98 16.29
C PHE A 357 -5.61 -5.94 15.38
N GLY A 358 -5.25 -6.04 14.11
CA GLY A 358 -5.87 -6.91 13.12
C GLY A 358 -5.50 -8.39 13.25
N LEU A 359 -4.56 -8.79 14.12
CA LEU A 359 -4.13 -10.20 14.26
C LEU A 359 -5.31 -11.13 14.57
N ALA A 360 -6.11 -10.81 15.58
CA ALA A 360 -7.26 -11.64 15.97
C ALA A 360 -8.38 -11.58 14.93
N ALA A 361 -8.71 -10.41 14.40
CA ALA A 361 -9.76 -10.22 13.39
C ALA A 361 -9.49 -11.03 12.12
N ASN A 362 -8.22 -11.22 11.76
CA ASN A 362 -7.78 -12.04 10.63
C ASN A 362 -7.41 -13.48 11.05
N ASN A 363 -7.80 -13.91 12.24
CA ASN A 363 -7.46 -15.21 12.80
C ASN A 363 -5.96 -15.57 12.66
N PHE A 364 -5.08 -14.59 12.92
CA PHE A 364 -3.63 -14.76 12.80
C PHE A 364 -3.19 -15.26 11.42
N ALA A 365 -3.84 -14.78 10.36
CA ALA A 365 -3.44 -15.09 9.00
C ALA A 365 -1.95 -14.80 8.78
N ARG A 366 -1.30 -15.67 8.00
CA ARG A 366 0.15 -15.60 7.75
C ARG A 366 0.65 -14.21 7.37
N GLU A 367 -0.05 -13.56 6.45
CA GLU A 367 0.31 -12.24 5.94
C GLU A 367 0.33 -11.19 7.06
N THR A 368 -0.66 -11.22 7.96
CA THR A 368 -0.78 -10.27 9.07
C THR A 368 0.32 -10.52 10.11
N VAL A 369 0.55 -11.79 10.49
CA VAL A 369 1.62 -12.14 11.45
C VAL A 369 2.98 -11.74 10.90
N LEU A 370 3.29 -12.08 9.65
CA LEU A 370 4.56 -11.72 9.02
C LEU A 370 4.72 -10.19 8.88
N ALA A 371 3.64 -9.47 8.55
CA ALA A 371 3.68 -8.01 8.48
C ALA A 371 4.06 -7.36 9.82
N VAL A 372 3.65 -7.97 10.94
CA VAL A 372 4.04 -7.51 12.29
C VAL A 372 5.49 -7.90 12.60
N VAL A 373 5.83 -9.20 12.56
CA VAL A 373 7.13 -9.68 13.08
C VAL A 373 8.34 -9.33 12.20
N THR A 374 8.12 -9.01 10.93
CA THR A 374 9.20 -8.54 10.03
C THR A 374 9.29 -7.02 9.97
N SER A 375 8.40 -6.31 10.65
CA SER A 375 8.39 -4.85 10.68
C SER A 375 9.61 -4.29 11.44
N PRO A 376 10.21 -3.18 10.99
CA PRO A 376 11.27 -2.50 11.73
C PRO A 376 10.80 -1.89 13.04
N TYR A 377 9.48 -1.73 13.23
CA TYR A 377 8.87 -1.18 14.45
C TYR A 377 8.62 -2.21 15.54
N PHE A 378 8.80 -3.48 15.21
CA PHE A 378 8.52 -4.57 16.15
C PHE A 378 9.57 -4.62 17.27
N SER A 379 9.14 -4.70 18.53
CA SER A 379 10.00 -4.61 19.72
C SER A 379 10.92 -5.82 19.94
N CYS A 380 10.56 -6.98 19.41
CA CYS A 380 11.32 -8.20 19.64
C CYS A 380 12.62 -8.23 18.84
N LYS A 381 13.75 -8.48 19.53
CA LYS A 381 15.09 -8.56 18.92
C LYS A 381 15.39 -9.91 18.27
N ASN A 382 14.52 -10.92 18.41
CA ASN A 382 14.70 -12.23 17.82
C ASN A 382 14.54 -12.17 16.30
N ASN A 383 15.41 -12.88 15.58
CA ASN A 383 15.34 -12.92 14.12
C ASN A 383 14.35 -13.98 13.64
N TRP A 384 13.08 -13.62 13.55
CA TRP A 384 12.00 -14.50 13.08
C TRP A 384 11.80 -14.50 11.55
N ARG A 385 12.78 -13.99 10.79
CA ARG A 385 12.72 -14.00 9.32
C ARG A 385 12.64 -15.40 8.71
N TYR A 386 13.15 -16.43 9.41
CA TYR A 386 13.02 -17.82 8.97
C TYR A 386 11.56 -18.26 8.82
N LEU A 387 10.64 -17.65 9.58
CA LEU A 387 9.21 -17.92 9.48
C LEU A 387 8.62 -17.60 8.11
N ILE A 388 9.25 -16.71 7.32
CA ILE A 388 8.79 -16.38 5.97
C ILE A 388 8.69 -17.64 5.11
N ASN A 389 9.66 -18.55 5.22
CA ASN A 389 9.67 -19.81 4.47
C ASN A 389 8.99 -20.94 5.23
N ALA A 390 9.17 -21.01 6.54
CA ALA A 390 8.61 -22.10 7.37
C ALA A 390 7.07 -22.05 7.42
N SER A 391 6.46 -20.88 7.36
CA SER A 391 5.02 -20.69 7.55
C SER A 391 4.18 -20.70 6.27
N LEU A 392 4.68 -21.22 5.17
CA LEU A 392 3.97 -21.17 3.88
C LEU A 392 2.58 -21.83 3.91
N ALA A 393 2.41 -22.84 4.75
CA ALA A 393 1.13 -23.54 4.96
C ALA A 393 0.25 -22.90 6.04
N CYS A 394 0.77 -21.97 6.86
CA CYS A 394 0.02 -21.37 7.95
C CYS A 394 -1.05 -20.40 7.45
N ARG A 395 -2.29 -20.56 7.90
CA ARG A 395 -3.43 -19.72 7.53
C ARG A 395 -4.20 -19.20 8.74
N ASP A 396 -4.00 -19.81 9.90
CA ASP A 396 -4.71 -19.50 11.13
C ASP A 396 -3.86 -19.78 12.37
N TYR A 397 -4.36 -19.38 13.54
CA TYR A 397 -3.66 -19.52 14.80
C TYR A 397 -3.25 -20.98 15.10
N SER A 398 -4.11 -21.96 14.84
CA SER A 398 -3.80 -23.36 15.17
C SER A 398 -2.65 -23.91 14.35
N GLN A 399 -2.53 -23.48 13.09
CA GLN A 399 -1.43 -23.93 12.23
C GLN A 399 -0.09 -23.29 12.60
N TRP A 400 -0.10 -22.09 13.17
CA TRP A 400 1.11 -21.51 13.77
C TRP A 400 1.57 -22.31 14.98
N THR A 401 0.65 -22.66 15.89
CA THR A 401 0.99 -23.48 17.07
C THR A 401 1.47 -24.88 16.68
N ASP A 402 0.86 -25.52 15.68
CA ASP A 402 1.28 -26.81 15.15
C ASP A 402 2.68 -26.73 14.50
N LEU A 403 3.01 -25.64 13.79
CA LEU A 403 4.31 -25.44 13.18
C LEU A 403 5.45 -25.31 14.21
N ILE A 404 5.16 -24.75 15.39
CA ILE A 404 6.17 -24.34 16.37
C ILE A 404 6.11 -25.21 17.64
N THR A 405 5.68 -26.46 17.50
CA THR A 405 5.68 -27.43 18.62
C THR A 405 7.10 -27.92 18.92
N PRO A 406 7.36 -28.39 20.16
CA PRO A 406 8.67 -28.98 20.55
C PRO A 406 9.19 -30.07 19.63
N GLN A 407 8.32 -30.74 18.89
CA GLN A 407 8.65 -31.86 17.98
C GLN A 407 9.08 -31.36 16.59
N THR A 408 8.95 -30.07 16.28
CA THR A 408 9.30 -29.56 14.98
C THR A 408 10.70 -28.91 14.98
N LYS A 409 11.35 -28.93 13.81
CA LYS A 409 12.64 -28.23 13.60
C LYS A 409 12.55 -26.70 13.73
N HIS A 410 11.36 -26.16 13.80
CA HIS A 410 11.08 -24.74 13.87
C HIS A 410 10.62 -24.28 15.26
N TYR A 411 10.80 -25.13 16.27
CA TYR A 411 10.43 -24.80 17.63
C TYR A 411 11.10 -23.54 18.13
N ASP A 412 10.30 -22.55 18.47
CA ASP A 412 10.73 -21.27 19.03
C ASP A 412 9.78 -20.84 20.15
N PRO A 413 10.14 -21.10 21.41
CA PRO A 413 9.27 -20.83 22.56
C PRO A 413 8.98 -19.34 22.74
N ALA A 414 9.92 -18.45 22.31
CA ALA A 414 9.71 -17.01 22.41
C ALA A 414 8.64 -16.52 21.42
N PHE A 415 8.64 -17.07 20.20
CA PHE A 415 7.60 -16.76 19.23
C PHE A 415 6.23 -17.30 19.68
N LEU A 416 6.17 -18.53 20.18
CA LEU A 416 4.93 -19.12 20.67
C LEU A 416 4.36 -18.30 21.82
N SER A 417 5.19 -17.93 22.79
CA SER A 417 4.78 -17.09 23.94
C SER A 417 4.27 -15.71 23.48
N TRP A 418 4.94 -15.09 22.50
CA TRP A 418 4.46 -13.84 21.92
C TRP A 418 3.10 -13.99 21.22
N LEU A 419 2.92 -15.05 20.46
CA LEU A 419 1.68 -15.32 19.73
C LEU A 419 0.50 -15.54 20.70
N GLU A 420 0.74 -16.30 21.77
CA GLU A 420 -0.25 -16.54 22.83
C GLU A 420 -0.57 -15.26 23.60
N ASN A 421 0.45 -14.45 23.93
CA ASN A 421 0.24 -13.14 24.55
C ASN A 421 -0.62 -12.23 23.67
N CYS A 422 -0.31 -12.11 22.39
CA CYS A 422 -1.12 -11.34 21.44
C CYS A 422 -2.58 -11.80 21.41
N LYS A 423 -2.81 -13.13 21.36
CA LYS A 423 -4.16 -13.68 21.39
C LYS A 423 -4.89 -13.29 22.67
N ASN A 424 -4.28 -13.52 23.81
CA ASN A 424 -4.88 -13.25 25.12
C ASN A 424 -5.19 -11.75 25.30
N ARG A 425 -4.25 -10.86 24.91
CA ARG A 425 -4.45 -9.41 24.98
C ARG A 425 -5.59 -8.93 24.08
N LEU A 426 -5.66 -9.42 22.84
CA LEU A 426 -6.73 -9.06 21.92
C LEU A 426 -8.09 -9.62 22.34
N GLU A 427 -8.14 -10.84 22.89
CA GLU A 427 -9.37 -11.39 23.48
C GLU A 427 -9.83 -10.58 24.70
N GLN A 428 -8.92 -10.05 25.52
CA GLN A 428 -9.27 -9.15 26.62
C GLN A 428 -9.88 -7.83 26.14
N LEU A 429 -9.39 -7.27 25.03
CA LEU A 429 -9.94 -6.05 24.42
C LEU A 429 -11.38 -6.23 23.92
N ASP A 430 -11.80 -7.45 23.65
CA ASP A 430 -13.14 -7.77 23.17
C ASP A 430 -14.12 -8.20 24.30
N GLN A 431 -13.67 -8.14 25.58
CA GLN A 431 -14.52 -8.40 26.73
C GLN A 431 -15.37 -7.17 27.11
N PRO A 432 -16.51 -7.38 27.81
CA PRO A 432 -17.37 -6.29 28.29
C PRO A 432 -16.73 -5.60 29.52
N LEU A 433 -15.70 -4.82 29.31
CA LEU A 433 -15.00 -4.05 30.33
C LEU A 433 -15.36 -2.56 30.21
N ASP A 434 -14.98 -1.77 31.24
CA ASP A 434 -15.12 -0.34 31.14
C ASP A 434 -14.16 0.27 30.11
N TRP A 435 -14.59 1.40 29.51
CA TRP A 435 -13.87 2.02 28.40
C TRP A 435 -12.46 2.50 28.78
N GLY A 436 -12.24 2.88 30.05
CA GLY A 436 -10.93 3.31 30.54
C GLY A 436 -9.94 2.15 30.53
N THR A 437 -10.34 1.04 31.13
CA THR A 437 -9.55 -0.20 31.18
C THR A 437 -9.21 -0.72 29.78
N LEU A 438 -10.17 -0.72 28.85
CA LEU A 438 -9.92 -1.12 27.46
C LEU A 438 -8.91 -0.22 26.75
N CYS A 439 -8.99 1.09 26.97
CA CYS A 439 -8.02 2.03 26.39
C CYS A 439 -6.61 1.82 26.97
N ASP A 440 -6.51 1.60 28.28
CA ASP A 440 -5.21 1.37 28.93
C ASP A 440 -4.60 0.05 28.44
N LEU A 441 -5.37 -1.05 28.36
CA LEU A 441 -4.94 -2.33 27.79
C LEU A 441 -4.48 -2.19 26.33
N ALA A 442 -5.20 -1.41 25.50
CA ALA A 442 -4.82 -1.20 24.09
C ALA A 442 -3.50 -0.41 23.98
N GLN A 443 -3.29 0.59 24.85
CA GLN A 443 -2.03 1.34 24.88
C GLN A 443 -0.86 0.50 25.39
N GLU A 444 -1.05 -0.30 26.44
CA GLU A 444 -0.05 -1.25 26.92
C GLU A 444 0.34 -2.25 25.82
N PHE A 445 -0.65 -2.81 25.12
CA PHE A 445 -0.43 -3.74 24.02
C PHE A 445 0.41 -3.12 22.88
N LEU A 446 0.16 -1.85 22.54
CA LEU A 446 0.99 -1.11 21.60
C LEU A 446 2.42 -0.91 22.13
N GLN A 447 2.56 -0.50 23.40
CA GLN A 447 3.87 -0.23 24.02
C GLN A 447 4.73 -1.49 24.12
N GLU A 448 4.14 -2.63 24.45
CA GLU A 448 4.83 -3.93 24.51
C GLU A 448 5.39 -4.37 23.15
N ASN A 449 4.70 -4.02 22.06
CA ASN A 449 5.02 -4.49 20.72
C ASN A 449 5.78 -3.48 19.84
N ILE A 450 5.95 -2.23 20.28
CA ILE A 450 6.66 -1.19 19.53
C ILE A 450 8.05 -0.91 20.12
N ALA A 451 9.08 -0.98 19.29
CA ALA A 451 10.45 -0.59 19.63
C ALA A 451 10.56 0.95 19.69
N GLN A 452 10.14 1.55 20.82
CA GLN A 452 10.07 3.01 20.96
C GLN A 452 11.41 3.72 20.77
N GLU A 453 12.51 3.08 21.15
CA GLU A 453 13.86 3.63 20.99
C GLU A 453 14.31 3.80 19.54
N THR A 454 13.62 3.15 18.58
CA THR A 454 13.95 3.22 17.14
C THR A 454 13.16 4.29 16.40
N LEU A 455 12.15 4.89 17.06
CA LEU A 455 11.26 5.85 16.43
C LEU A 455 11.92 7.21 16.23
N THR A 456 11.74 7.78 15.05
CA THR A 456 12.07 9.17 14.75
C THR A 456 11.15 10.14 15.52
N PRO A 457 11.51 11.42 15.68
CA PRO A 457 10.61 12.42 16.28
C PRO A 457 9.25 12.53 15.58
N GLN A 458 9.20 12.35 14.27
CA GLN A 458 7.96 12.36 13.50
C GLN A 458 7.10 11.13 13.78
N GLU A 459 7.70 9.95 13.90
CA GLU A 459 7.00 8.71 14.23
C GLU A 459 6.51 8.72 15.67
N ASN A 460 7.24 9.31 16.61
CA ASN A 460 6.76 9.55 17.97
C ASN A 460 5.53 10.46 18.01
N GLU A 461 5.47 11.46 17.12
CA GLU A 461 4.26 12.29 16.97
C GLU A 461 3.08 11.46 16.46
N ILE A 462 3.29 10.59 15.45
CA ILE A 462 2.27 9.68 14.93
C ILE A 462 1.77 8.77 16.05
N LEU A 463 2.65 8.15 16.83
CA LEU A 463 2.29 7.27 17.94
C LEU A 463 1.48 8.03 19.00
N ARG A 464 1.83 9.28 19.30
CA ARG A 464 1.07 10.14 20.21
C ARG A 464 -0.34 10.43 19.71
N GLN A 465 -0.50 10.63 18.39
CA GLN A 465 -1.83 10.79 17.78
C GLN A 465 -2.64 9.48 17.84
N VAL A 466 -2.00 8.32 17.68
CA VAL A 466 -2.64 7.01 17.86
C VAL A 466 -3.11 6.84 19.30
N PHE A 467 -2.29 7.16 20.29
CA PHE A 467 -2.69 7.12 21.72
C PHE A 467 -3.83 8.10 22.03
N ALA A 468 -3.78 9.30 21.47
CA ALA A 468 -4.87 10.28 21.63
C ALA A 468 -6.18 9.76 21.01
N CYS A 469 -6.11 9.05 19.87
CA CYS A 469 -7.28 8.40 19.26
C CYS A 469 -7.84 7.31 20.19
N VAL A 470 -6.99 6.45 20.77
CA VAL A 470 -7.42 5.43 21.75
C VAL A 470 -8.07 6.11 22.96
N ASP A 471 -7.46 7.16 23.51
CA ASP A 471 -7.98 7.88 24.69
C ASP A 471 -9.36 8.54 24.44
N CYS A 472 -9.70 8.84 23.19
CA CYS A 472 -11.02 9.37 22.87
C CYS A 472 -12.15 8.44 23.34
N PHE A 473 -11.92 7.12 23.32
CA PHE A 473 -12.90 6.11 23.72
C PHE A 473 -13.23 6.14 25.23
N LYS A 474 -12.34 6.65 26.09
CA LYS A 474 -12.60 6.81 27.53
C LYS A 474 -13.87 7.64 27.81
N ARG A 475 -14.19 8.59 26.89
CA ARG A 475 -15.38 9.44 27.05
C ARG A 475 -16.70 8.68 26.80
N ARG A 476 -16.68 7.53 26.12
CA ARG A 476 -17.88 6.72 25.87
C ARG A 476 -18.56 6.24 27.16
N ARG A 477 -17.80 6.17 28.28
CA ARG A 477 -18.35 5.81 29.59
C ARG A 477 -19.49 6.73 30.02
N CYS A 478 -19.53 7.98 29.54
CA CYS A 478 -20.59 8.92 29.85
C CYS A 478 -21.95 8.54 29.23
N VAL A 479 -21.92 7.70 28.20
CA VAL A 479 -23.11 7.23 27.49
C VAL A 479 -23.46 5.81 27.93
N ARG A 480 -22.46 4.97 28.09
CA ARG A 480 -22.56 3.59 28.54
C ARG A 480 -21.27 3.19 29.26
N GLU A 481 -21.38 2.64 30.47
CA GLU A 481 -20.25 2.38 31.36
C GLU A 481 -19.27 1.36 30.77
N GLN A 482 -19.77 0.26 30.18
CA GLN A 482 -18.99 -0.83 29.66
C GLN A 482 -19.20 -1.00 28.15
N ALA A 483 -18.17 -1.47 27.43
CA ALA A 483 -18.29 -1.93 26.05
C ALA A 483 -19.15 -3.21 25.96
N ARG A 484 -19.76 -3.44 24.79
CA ARG A 484 -20.35 -4.75 24.47
C ARG A 484 -19.26 -5.72 24.04
N PRO A 485 -19.48 -7.04 24.17
CA PRO A 485 -18.55 -8.03 23.62
C PRO A 485 -18.26 -7.75 22.15
N ASN A 486 -16.99 -7.86 21.74
CA ASN A 486 -16.51 -7.66 20.37
C ASN A 486 -16.83 -6.27 19.77
N GLU A 487 -16.92 -5.22 20.59
CA GLU A 487 -17.22 -3.86 20.13
C GLU A 487 -15.97 -2.98 20.04
N PHE A 488 -15.07 -3.09 21.03
CA PHE A 488 -13.95 -2.17 21.15
C PHE A 488 -12.94 -2.26 20.00
N THR A 489 -12.45 -3.44 19.70
CA THR A 489 -11.42 -3.65 18.67
C THR A 489 -11.88 -3.24 17.26
N PRO A 490 -13.08 -3.62 16.79
CA PRO A 490 -13.58 -3.14 15.49
C PRO A 490 -13.78 -1.63 15.42
N ASP A 491 -14.29 -1.02 16.50
CA ASP A 491 -14.47 0.44 16.56
C ASP A 491 -13.12 1.17 16.55
N LEU A 492 -12.14 0.67 17.34
CA LEU A 492 -10.79 1.24 17.37
C LEU A 492 -10.11 1.13 16.00
N MET A 493 -10.14 -0.03 15.37
CA MET A 493 -9.59 -0.21 14.03
C MET A 493 -10.24 0.74 13.02
N SER A 494 -11.55 0.95 13.15
CA SER A 494 -12.25 1.93 12.33
C SER A 494 -11.78 3.36 12.56
N ALA A 495 -11.67 3.77 13.82
CA ALA A 495 -11.21 5.12 14.19
C ALA A 495 -9.78 5.37 13.72
N LEU A 496 -8.90 4.37 13.84
CA LEU A 496 -7.54 4.44 13.32
C LEU A 496 -7.48 4.51 11.78
N ASN A 497 -8.35 3.79 11.08
CA ASN A 497 -8.46 3.89 9.61
C ASN A 497 -8.91 5.29 9.15
N ASP A 498 -9.79 5.92 9.91
CA ASP A 498 -10.30 7.26 9.61
C ASP A 498 -9.38 8.39 10.12
N LEU A 499 -8.39 8.05 10.95
CA LEU A 499 -7.48 9.02 11.56
C LEU A 499 -6.66 9.76 10.49
N ARG A 500 -6.74 11.08 10.51
CA ARG A 500 -5.99 11.99 9.66
C ARG A 500 -4.91 12.68 10.49
N LEU A 501 -3.68 12.55 10.03
CA LEU A 501 -2.50 13.13 10.65
C LEU A 501 -2.17 14.45 9.97
N PRO A 502 -1.93 15.54 10.70
CA PRO A 502 -1.46 16.77 10.11
C PRO A 502 -0.03 16.59 9.57
N LYS A 503 0.18 16.88 8.31
CA LYS A 503 1.49 16.92 7.67
C LYS A 503 1.76 18.34 7.18
N THR A 504 2.56 19.06 7.92
CA THR A 504 2.98 20.40 7.55
C THR A 504 4.41 20.35 7.02
N VAL A 505 4.58 20.81 5.79
CA VAL A 505 5.88 21.13 5.21
C VAL A 505 5.91 22.62 5.05
N HIS A 506 6.65 23.30 5.93
CA HIS A 506 6.77 24.74 5.91
C HIS A 506 8.20 25.14 5.61
N VAL A 507 8.45 25.50 4.35
CA VAL A 507 9.70 26.16 3.96
C VAL A 507 9.36 27.62 3.76
N PRO A 508 9.86 28.53 4.60
CA PRO A 508 9.59 29.95 4.46
C PRO A 508 9.95 30.44 3.07
N GLY A 509 8.98 31.05 2.37
CA GLY A 509 9.17 31.51 1.01
C GLY A 509 9.01 30.43 -0.07
N GLY A 510 8.54 29.25 0.26
CA GLY A 510 8.23 28.17 -0.70
C GLY A 510 6.95 28.42 -1.51
N VAL A 511 6.74 27.59 -2.53
CA VAL A 511 5.50 27.53 -3.32
C VAL A 511 4.36 27.08 -2.41
N VAL A 512 3.26 27.81 -2.40
CA VAL A 512 2.09 27.47 -1.59
C VAL A 512 1.27 26.39 -2.30
N PHE A 513 1.02 25.26 -1.60
CA PHE A 513 0.08 24.24 -2.05
C PHE A 513 -1.08 24.12 -1.07
N THR A 514 -2.30 24.26 -1.58
CA THR A 514 -3.52 24.16 -0.76
C THR A 514 -4.75 23.82 -1.60
N ASP A 515 -5.84 23.46 -0.91
CA ASP A 515 -7.14 23.27 -1.54
C ASP A 515 -7.85 24.63 -1.83
N ALA A 516 -8.98 24.56 -2.51
CA ALA A 516 -9.77 25.71 -2.88
C ALA A 516 -10.28 26.52 -1.69
N LEU A 517 -10.62 25.86 -0.58
CA LEU A 517 -11.09 26.52 0.62
C LEU A 517 -9.95 27.22 1.39
N GLY A 518 -8.78 26.61 1.45
CA GLY A 518 -7.59 27.17 2.09
C GLY A 518 -6.97 28.31 1.30
N ALA A 519 -7.27 28.41 0.00
CA ALA A 519 -6.75 29.47 -0.89
C ALA A 519 -7.58 30.76 -0.85
N ARG A 520 -8.74 30.76 -0.18
CA ARG A 520 -9.63 31.94 -0.12
C ARG A 520 -8.92 33.17 0.41
N GLY A 521 -9.01 34.27 -0.32
CA GLY A 521 -8.43 35.57 0.06
C GLY A 521 -6.92 35.66 -0.05
N LEU A 522 -6.26 34.61 -0.57
CA LEU A 522 -4.83 34.67 -0.89
C LEU A 522 -4.61 35.27 -2.30
N GLN A 523 -3.49 35.93 -2.47
CA GLN A 523 -3.10 36.54 -3.76
C GLN A 523 -1.66 36.20 -4.08
N PHE A 524 -1.39 35.78 -5.32
CA PHE A 524 -0.08 35.42 -5.82
C PHE A 524 0.15 36.03 -7.20
N LYS A 525 1.41 36.20 -7.61
CA LYS A 525 1.69 36.62 -8.97
C LYS A 525 1.36 35.54 -9.99
N VAL A 526 1.68 34.29 -9.66
CA VAL A 526 1.46 33.14 -10.54
C VAL A 526 0.67 32.06 -9.81
N VAL A 527 -0.37 31.55 -10.47
CA VAL A 527 -1.22 30.49 -9.94
C VAL A 527 -1.34 29.34 -10.93
N PHE A 528 -1.21 28.12 -10.42
CA PHE A 528 -1.55 26.88 -11.11
C PHE A 528 -2.84 26.31 -10.51
N LEU A 529 -3.88 26.15 -11.32
CA LEU A 529 -5.11 25.46 -10.96
C LEU A 529 -5.08 24.06 -11.58
N LEU A 530 -5.04 23.01 -10.75
CA LEU A 530 -4.96 21.63 -11.19
C LEU A 530 -6.29 20.92 -11.06
N GLY A 531 -6.52 19.90 -11.91
CA GLY A 531 -7.65 18.97 -11.79
C GLY A 531 -8.99 19.53 -12.23
N LEU A 532 -9.04 20.38 -13.25
CA LEU A 532 -10.29 20.88 -13.79
C LEU A 532 -10.94 19.83 -14.70
N ASN A 533 -11.30 18.68 -14.11
CA ASN A 533 -12.01 17.60 -14.78
C ASN A 533 -13.44 17.48 -14.27
N GLU A 534 -14.30 16.88 -15.09
CA GLU A 534 -15.67 16.55 -14.71
C GLU A 534 -15.68 15.74 -13.39
N LYS A 535 -16.61 16.05 -12.48
CA LYS A 535 -16.75 15.47 -11.13
C LYS A 535 -15.60 15.75 -10.15
N SER A 536 -14.49 16.35 -10.60
CA SER A 536 -13.38 16.77 -9.72
C SER A 536 -13.56 18.23 -9.30
N PHE A 537 -13.73 19.13 -10.28
CA PHE A 537 -14.04 20.54 -10.03
C PHE A 537 -14.90 21.11 -11.18
N PRO A 538 -16.21 21.34 -11.00
CA PRO A 538 -16.97 21.31 -9.73
C PRO A 538 -17.18 19.88 -9.18
N ARG A 539 -17.24 19.78 -7.87
CA ARG A 539 -17.67 18.53 -7.20
C ARG A 539 -19.18 18.34 -7.34
N ILE A 540 -19.59 17.12 -7.64
CA ILE A 540 -20.99 16.75 -7.54
C ILE A 540 -21.31 16.54 -6.06
N VAL A 541 -22.24 17.32 -5.52
CA VAL A 541 -22.73 17.18 -4.16
C VAL A 541 -24.12 16.52 -4.24
N PRO A 542 -24.27 15.26 -3.82
CA PRO A 542 -25.59 14.61 -3.76
C PRO A 542 -26.48 15.32 -2.74
N GLU A 543 -27.79 15.28 -2.97
CA GLU A 543 -28.75 15.79 -2.00
C GLU A 543 -28.61 15.03 -0.67
N ASP A 544 -28.79 15.74 0.44
CA ASP A 544 -28.74 15.19 1.78
C ASP A 544 -29.92 14.17 1.96
N PRO A 545 -29.62 12.87 2.24
CA PRO A 545 -30.67 11.87 2.36
C PRO A 545 -31.52 12.03 3.63
N VAL A 546 -31.03 12.76 4.64
CA VAL A 546 -31.73 12.96 5.92
C VAL A 546 -32.49 14.27 5.94
N LEU A 547 -31.85 15.37 5.56
CA LEU A 547 -32.43 16.72 5.55
C LEU A 547 -32.52 17.23 4.11
N LYS A 548 -33.57 16.83 3.39
CA LYS A 548 -33.78 17.13 1.97
C LYS A 548 -33.93 18.62 1.66
N ASP A 549 -33.51 19.04 0.48
CA ASP A 549 -33.49 20.44 0.05
C ASP A 549 -34.87 21.13 0.08
N TYR A 550 -35.94 20.40 -0.23
CA TYR A 550 -37.27 20.99 -0.14
C TYR A 550 -37.63 21.42 1.29
N PHE A 551 -37.24 20.63 2.29
CA PHE A 551 -37.45 20.95 3.69
C PHE A 551 -36.51 22.06 4.16
N ARG A 552 -35.26 22.03 3.77
CA ARG A 552 -34.33 23.16 4.00
C ARG A 552 -34.89 24.49 3.46
N ALA A 553 -35.51 24.45 2.27
CA ALA A 553 -36.15 25.64 1.69
C ALA A 553 -37.32 26.11 2.56
N ARG A 554 -38.15 25.21 3.07
CA ARG A 554 -39.27 25.56 3.96
C ARG A 554 -38.81 26.14 5.28
N LEU A 555 -37.77 25.58 5.89
CA LEU A 555 -37.19 26.13 7.11
C LEU A 555 -36.59 27.51 6.88
N ARG A 556 -35.94 27.73 5.75
CA ARG A 556 -35.37 29.02 5.38
C ARG A 556 -36.42 30.07 5.08
N ASP A 557 -37.38 29.74 4.19
CA ASP A 557 -38.30 30.71 3.62
C ASP A 557 -39.54 30.91 4.51
N GLY A 558 -39.94 29.88 5.28
CA GLY A 558 -41.10 29.92 6.16
C GLY A 558 -40.81 30.29 7.61
N LEU A 559 -39.66 29.83 8.14
CA LEU A 559 -39.29 30.08 9.54
C LEU A 559 -38.08 31.04 9.69
N GLY A 560 -37.48 31.47 8.58
CA GLY A 560 -36.34 32.42 8.60
C GLY A 560 -35.01 31.85 9.04
N PHE A 561 -34.87 30.51 9.15
CA PHE A 561 -33.59 29.92 9.53
C PHE A 561 -32.52 30.11 8.47
N TRP A 562 -31.29 30.40 8.89
CA TRP A 562 -30.17 30.59 7.99
C TRP A 562 -29.60 29.26 7.52
N LEU A 563 -30.24 28.61 6.55
CA LEU A 563 -29.90 27.30 6.01
C LEU A 563 -29.60 27.41 4.51
N ASN A 564 -28.47 26.82 4.08
CA ASN A 564 -28.13 26.70 2.68
C ASN A 564 -28.75 25.41 2.10
N LEU A 565 -29.23 25.47 0.86
CA LEU A 565 -29.68 24.31 0.10
C LEU A 565 -28.47 23.53 -0.37
N THR A 566 -28.60 22.21 -0.45
CA THR A 566 -27.49 21.37 -0.99
C THR A 566 -27.16 21.73 -2.43
N ARG A 567 -28.17 22.03 -3.25
CA ARG A 567 -28.00 22.50 -4.63
C ARG A 567 -27.28 23.87 -4.72
N ALA A 568 -27.37 24.71 -3.71
CA ALA A 568 -26.64 25.99 -3.68
C ALA A 568 -25.11 25.79 -3.60
N ARG A 569 -24.67 24.59 -3.21
CA ARG A 569 -23.23 24.24 -3.24
C ARG A 569 -22.64 24.24 -4.64
N LEU A 570 -23.44 24.09 -5.69
CA LEU A 570 -22.96 24.24 -7.06
C LEU A 570 -22.59 25.71 -7.36
N GLU A 571 -23.36 26.66 -6.82
CA GLU A 571 -22.99 28.07 -6.92
C GLU A 571 -21.79 28.43 -6.01
N GLU A 572 -21.62 27.73 -4.89
CA GLU A 572 -20.39 27.85 -4.08
C GLU A 572 -19.16 27.36 -4.85
N GLU A 573 -19.24 26.19 -5.55
CA GLU A 573 -18.16 25.69 -6.41
C GLU A 573 -17.77 26.70 -7.49
N LYS A 574 -18.78 27.37 -8.07
CA LYS A 574 -18.60 28.43 -9.07
C LYS A 574 -17.88 29.66 -8.49
N LEU A 575 -18.31 30.10 -7.29
CA LEU A 575 -17.65 31.18 -6.56
C LEU A 575 -16.21 30.82 -6.20
N LEU A 576 -15.97 29.61 -5.70
CA LEU A 576 -14.62 29.13 -5.40
C LEU A 576 -13.70 29.17 -6.63
N PHE A 577 -14.20 28.68 -7.77
CA PHE A 577 -13.42 28.76 -9.01
C PHE A 577 -13.12 30.20 -9.40
N TYR A 578 -14.10 31.11 -9.31
CA TYR A 578 -13.91 32.54 -9.60
C TYR A 578 -12.84 33.18 -8.69
N ILE A 579 -12.91 32.89 -7.37
CA ILE A 579 -11.95 33.41 -6.38
C ILE A 579 -10.54 32.87 -6.66
N LEU A 580 -10.41 31.58 -7.01
CA LEU A 580 -9.12 30.99 -7.33
C LEU A 580 -8.50 31.59 -8.59
N ALA A 581 -9.30 31.79 -9.64
CA ALA A 581 -8.86 32.47 -10.85
C ALA A 581 -8.45 33.94 -10.58
N ALA A 582 -9.19 34.61 -9.70
CA ALA A 582 -8.91 35.99 -9.29
C ALA A 582 -7.70 36.13 -8.36
N SER A 583 -7.20 35.05 -7.78
CA SER A 583 -6.01 35.06 -6.92
C SER A 583 -4.69 35.23 -7.67
N ALA A 584 -4.70 35.08 -9.01
CA ALA A 584 -3.54 35.28 -9.87
C ALA A 584 -3.44 36.75 -10.32
N GLY A 585 -2.32 37.39 -10.01
CA GLY A 585 -2.09 38.78 -10.40
C GLY A 585 -1.49 38.94 -11.79
N GLU A 586 -0.58 38.03 -12.19
CA GLU A 586 0.21 38.21 -13.43
C GLU A 586 0.04 37.03 -14.40
N LYS A 587 0.08 35.79 -13.94
CA LYS A 587 -0.04 34.60 -14.79
C LYS A 587 -0.95 33.52 -14.13
N LEU A 588 -1.78 32.88 -14.95
CA LEU A 588 -2.68 31.78 -14.53
C LEU A 588 -2.49 30.59 -15.47
N PHE A 589 -2.18 29.44 -14.91
CA PHE A 589 -2.16 28.15 -15.58
C PHE A 589 -3.36 27.32 -15.13
N VAL A 590 -4.21 26.96 -16.08
CA VAL A 590 -5.42 26.18 -15.83
C VAL A 590 -5.22 24.78 -16.41
N CYS A 591 -5.16 23.77 -15.55
CA CYS A 591 -4.76 22.43 -15.92
C CYS A 591 -5.93 21.43 -15.79
N CYS A 592 -6.02 20.52 -16.76
CA CYS A 592 -6.90 19.34 -16.66
C CYS A 592 -6.18 18.09 -17.13
N GLN A 593 -6.64 16.93 -16.63
CA GLN A 593 -6.14 15.63 -17.05
C GLN A 593 -6.82 15.21 -18.35
N SER A 594 -6.04 14.80 -19.36
CA SER A 594 -6.55 14.21 -20.60
C SER A 594 -6.91 12.74 -20.45
N ALA A 595 -6.29 12.04 -19.50
CA ALA A 595 -6.56 10.65 -19.12
C ALA A 595 -6.16 10.44 -17.66
N ASP A 596 -6.61 9.35 -17.04
CA ASP A 596 -6.11 8.90 -15.75
C ASP A 596 -4.78 8.14 -15.87
N ASP A 597 -4.25 7.66 -14.74
CA ASP A 597 -2.98 6.91 -14.69
C ASP A 597 -3.05 5.54 -15.39
N SER A 598 -4.26 5.01 -15.61
CA SER A 598 -4.50 3.78 -16.38
C SER A 598 -4.62 4.03 -17.88
N GLY A 599 -4.67 5.30 -18.31
CA GLY A 599 -4.84 5.72 -19.69
C GLY A 599 -6.31 5.89 -20.12
N THR A 600 -7.27 5.79 -19.20
CA THR A 600 -8.69 6.03 -19.49
C THR A 600 -8.93 7.54 -19.70
N PRO A 601 -9.54 7.96 -20.83
CA PRO A 601 -9.78 9.37 -21.09
C PRO A 601 -10.61 10.05 -20.01
N LYS A 602 -10.20 11.25 -19.58
CA LYS A 602 -10.96 12.11 -18.68
C LYS A 602 -11.52 13.31 -19.43
N ILE A 603 -12.73 13.71 -19.06
CA ILE A 603 -13.42 14.87 -19.67
C ILE A 603 -13.01 16.13 -18.92
N PRO A 604 -12.59 17.21 -19.64
CA PRO A 604 -12.41 18.52 -19.05
C PRO A 604 -13.71 19.04 -18.41
N SER A 605 -13.60 19.74 -17.29
CA SER A 605 -14.76 20.30 -16.61
C SER A 605 -15.39 21.46 -17.36
N LEU A 606 -16.64 21.77 -17.03
CA LEU A 606 -17.31 22.98 -17.53
C LEU A 606 -16.52 24.25 -17.19
N TYR A 607 -15.81 24.29 -16.05
CA TYR A 607 -15.01 25.47 -15.65
C TYR A 607 -13.74 25.61 -16.49
N PHE A 608 -13.14 24.49 -16.91
CA PHE A 608 -12.03 24.53 -17.87
C PHE A 608 -12.49 25.08 -19.23
N VAL A 609 -13.62 24.59 -19.74
CA VAL A 609 -14.20 25.05 -21.01
C VAL A 609 -14.64 26.51 -20.91
N GLU A 610 -15.26 26.92 -19.80
CA GLU A 610 -15.71 28.29 -19.57
C GLU A 610 -14.54 29.30 -19.50
N MET A 611 -13.43 28.91 -18.84
CA MET A 611 -12.23 29.73 -18.82
C MET A 611 -11.65 29.94 -20.23
N ALA A 612 -11.59 28.86 -21.02
CA ALA A 612 -11.15 28.92 -22.40
C ALA A 612 -12.06 29.84 -23.24
N ARG A 613 -13.39 29.75 -23.09
CA ARG A 613 -14.38 30.61 -23.74
C ARG A 613 -14.18 32.07 -23.35
N ALA A 614 -14.09 32.36 -22.05
CA ALA A 614 -13.93 33.70 -21.51
C ALA A 614 -12.65 34.38 -22.01
N ALA A 615 -11.59 33.61 -22.24
CA ALA A 615 -10.30 34.12 -22.74
C ALA A 615 -10.11 33.99 -24.25
N CYS A 616 -11.11 33.63 -25.03
CA CYS A 616 -11.04 33.41 -26.48
C CYS A 616 -10.02 32.35 -26.89
N LEU A 617 -9.81 31.29 -26.08
CA LEU A 617 -8.81 30.26 -26.35
C LEU A 617 -9.46 29.03 -26.95
N THR A 618 -8.75 28.39 -27.87
CA THR A 618 -9.09 27.10 -28.48
C THR A 618 -7.89 26.17 -28.43
N PRO A 619 -8.05 24.85 -28.64
CA PRO A 619 -6.93 23.92 -28.70
C PRO A 619 -5.83 24.29 -29.74
N LYS A 620 -6.13 25.14 -30.70
CA LYS A 620 -5.16 25.64 -31.71
C LYS A 620 -4.42 26.89 -31.25
N SER A 621 -4.81 27.51 -30.14
CA SER A 621 -4.18 28.73 -29.62
C SER A 621 -2.78 28.43 -29.08
N ALA A 622 -1.83 29.38 -29.28
CA ALA A 622 -0.47 29.26 -28.71
C ALA A 622 -0.45 29.22 -27.17
N ALA A 623 -1.51 29.68 -26.52
CA ALA A 623 -1.72 29.61 -25.08
C ALA A 623 -2.33 28.29 -24.61
N TRP A 624 -2.55 27.34 -25.51
CA TRP A 624 -3.02 25.98 -25.18
C TRP A 624 -1.87 24.98 -25.32
N THR A 625 -1.59 24.25 -24.28
CA THR A 625 -0.50 23.27 -24.24
C THR A 625 -1.06 21.88 -23.96
N GLU A 626 -0.75 20.93 -24.83
CA GLU A 626 -1.05 19.52 -24.64
C GLU A 626 0.24 18.76 -24.31
N ILE A 627 0.29 18.17 -23.12
CA ILE A 627 1.45 17.43 -22.65
C ILE A 627 1.37 15.99 -23.15
N SER A 628 2.40 15.55 -23.85
CA SER A 628 2.46 14.18 -24.38
C SER A 628 2.46 13.11 -23.30
N GLY A 629 1.61 12.09 -23.42
CA GLY A 629 1.63 10.89 -22.61
C GLY A 629 2.90 10.04 -22.82
N ARG A 630 3.57 10.17 -23.98
CA ARG A 630 4.83 9.47 -24.28
C ARG A 630 5.99 10.13 -23.54
N VAL A 631 6.58 9.37 -22.58
CA VAL A 631 7.70 9.86 -21.74
C VAL A 631 8.87 10.37 -22.60
N ALA A 632 9.23 9.66 -23.68
CA ALA A 632 10.32 10.07 -24.57
C ALA A 632 10.10 11.44 -25.17
N LYS A 633 8.88 11.71 -25.69
CA LYS A 633 8.53 13.01 -26.29
C LYS A 633 8.53 14.10 -25.24
N ARG A 634 7.87 13.87 -24.11
CA ARG A 634 7.78 14.81 -23.01
C ARG A 634 9.16 15.23 -22.46
N LEU A 635 10.06 14.28 -22.22
CA LEU A 635 11.40 14.57 -21.75
C LEU A 635 12.29 15.23 -22.84
N ALA A 636 12.03 14.99 -24.12
CA ALA A 636 12.78 15.61 -25.22
C ALA A 636 12.51 17.14 -25.29
N GLU A 637 11.33 17.59 -24.95
CA GLU A 637 10.89 19.00 -25.00
C GLU A 637 11.42 19.83 -23.83
N ILE A 638 11.87 19.20 -22.73
CA ILE A 638 12.37 19.90 -21.53
C ILE A 638 13.86 20.23 -21.70
N PRO A 639 14.31 21.47 -21.46
CA PRO A 639 15.74 21.81 -21.40
C PRO A 639 16.50 20.95 -20.39
N VAL A 640 17.74 20.58 -20.71
CA VAL A 640 18.56 19.68 -19.86
C VAL A 640 18.72 20.21 -18.43
N ARG A 641 18.86 21.52 -18.26
CA ARG A 641 19.01 22.18 -16.94
C ARG A 641 17.83 21.95 -16.00
N TYR A 642 16.62 21.72 -16.52
CA TYR A 642 15.42 21.45 -15.71
C TYR A 642 15.16 19.96 -15.48
N LEU A 643 15.97 19.07 -16.06
CA LEU A 643 15.83 17.63 -15.84
C LEU A 643 16.55 17.20 -14.56
N THR A 644 15.87 16.45 -13.73
CA THR A 644 16.54 15.73 -12.64
C THR A 644 17.49 14.67 -13.19
N PRO A 645 18.50 14.21 -12.42
CA PRO A 645 19.41 13.15 -12.83
C PRO A 645 18.68 11.90 -13.34
N LYS A 646 17.56 11.52 -12.69
CA LYS A 646 16.72 10.39 -13.10
C LYS A 646 16.02 10.63 -14.45
N GLU A 647 15.45 11.80 -14.66
CA GLU A 647 14.79 12.17 -15.92
C GLU A 647 15.81 12.26 -17.06
N LEU A 648 16.98 12.84 -16.82
CA LEU A 648 18.06 12.90 -17.79
C LEU A 648 18.55 11.50 -18.15
N SER A 649 18.75 10.63 -17.17
CA SER A 649 19.08 9.22 -17.39
C SER A 649 18.01 8.52 -18.24
N THR A 650 16.74 8.73 -17.93
CA THR A 650 15.61 8.17 -18.68
C THR A 650 15.60 8.68 -20.13
N ARG A 651 15.82 9.99 -20.34
CA ARG A 651 15.91 10.60 -21.67
C ARG A 651 17.04 9.98 -22.52
N ILE A 652 18.21 9.77 -21.91
CA ILE A 652 19.35 9.13 -22.58
C ILE A 652 19.03 7.68 -22.90
N ALA A 653 18.39 6.93 -21.98
CA ALA A 653 18.01 5.54 -22.18
C ALA A 653 17.00 5.35 -23.32
N LEU A 654 16.06 6.27 -23.47
CA LEU A 654 15.02 6.26 -24.50
C LEU A 654 15.52 6.77 -25.88
N ALA A 655 16.68 7.44 -25.91
CA ALA A 655 17.27 7.91 -27.17
C ALA A 655 17.78 6.73 -28.02
N PRO A 656 17.91 6.90 -29.36
CA PRO A 656 18.51 5.89 -30.25
C PRO A 656 19.86 5.38 -29.74
N ALA A 657 20.13 4.08 -29.98
CA ALA A 657 21.25 3.36 -29.37
C ALA A 657 22.68 3.91 -29.61
N PRO A 658 23.04 4.46 -30.79
CA PRO A 658 24.38 4.98 -30.97
C PRO A 658 24.68 6.12 -29.97
N ARG A 659 25.84 6.04 -29.33
CA ARG A 659 26.37 7.03 -28.39
C ARG A 659 25.68 7.14 -27.00
N ARG A 660 24.88 6.14 -26.57
CA ARG A 660 24.28 6.17 -25.21
C ARG A 660 25.35 6.23 -24.11
N LYS A 661 26.40 5.39 -24.22
CA LYS A 661 27.49 5.37 -23.24
C LYS A 661 28.19 6.72 -23.17
N GLU A 662 28.52 7.29 -24.33
CA GLU A 662 29.17 8.61 -24.44
C GLU A 662 28.29 9.71 -23.81
N ARG A 663 26.97 9.71 -24.05
CA ARG A 663 26.03 10.66 -23.45
C ARG A 663 25.94 10.52 -21.94
N TYR A 664 25.98 9.31 -21.39
CA TYR A 664 26.01 9.09 -19.95
C TYR A 664 27.33 9.59 -19.33
N GLN A 665 28.45 9.40 -20.01
CA GLN A 665 29.76 9.94 -19.60
C GLN A 665 29.77 11.46 -19.59
N THR A 666 29.34 12.09 -20.69
CA THR A 666 29.31 13.55 -20.85
C THR A 666 28.36 14.22 -19.85
N SER A 667 27.28 13.54 -19.42
CA SER A 667 26.35 14.05 -18.41
C SER A 667 26.76 13.79 -16.96
N GLY A 668 27.91 13.10 -16.73
CA GLY A 668 28.37 12.74 -15.38
C GLY A 668 27.51 11.68 -14.68
N LEU A 669 26.58 11.01 -15.39
CA LEU A 669 25.65 10.02 -14.83
C LEU A 669 26.17 8.59 -14.94
N LEU A 670 27.32 8.36 -15.59
CA LEU A 670 27.86 7.01 -15.77
C LEU A 670 28.47 6.51 -14.45
N THR A 671 27.75 5.65 -13.75
CA THR A 671 28.26 4.89 -12.61
C THR A 671 28.75 3.51 -13.05
N ALA A 672 29.59 2.87 -12.23
CA ALA A 672 30.05 1.49 -12.47
C ALA A 672 28.86 0.50 -12.57
N ALA A 673 27.80 0.73 -11.81
CA ALA A 673 26.57 -0.07 -11.89
C ALA A 673 25.84 0.12 -13.23
N LEU A 674 25.72 1.36 -13.70
CA LEU A 674 25.09 1.66 -15.00
C LEU A 674 25.93 1.12 -16.16
N GLU A 675 27.27 1.21 -16.07
CA GLU A 675 28.17 0.65 -17.08
C GLU A 675 28.02 -0.87 -17.21
N ARG A 676 27.94 -1.57 -16.08
CA ARG A 676 27.62 -3.00 -16.05
C ARG A 676 26.26 -3.29 -16.68
N SER A 677 25.24 -2.49 -16.35
CA SER A 677 23.88 -2.64 -16.90
C SER A 677 23.84 -2.41 -18.41
N LEU A 678 24.54 -1.39 -18.93
CA LEU A 678 24.65 -1.14 -20.37
C LEU A 678 25.37 -2.28 -21.10
N THR A 679 26.40 -2.83 -20.48
CA THR A 679 27.13 -4.01 -21.00
C THR A 679 26.20 -5.23 -21.01
N ALA A 680 25.43 -5.44 -19.95
CA ALA A 680 24.43 -6.51 -19.88
C ALA A 680 23.39 -6.40 -21.00
N VAL A 681 22.80 -5.21 -21.19
CA VAL A 681 21.82 -4.97 -22.27
C VAL A 681 22.45 -5.21 -23.65
N LYS A 682 23.67 -4.75 -23.88
CA LYS A 682 24.40 -4.99 -25.13
C LYS A 682 24.56 -6.50 -25.39
N ASN A 683 25.04 -7.24 -24.40
CA ASN A 683 25.26 -8.68 -24.51
C ASN A 683 23.94 -9.45 -24.71
N LEU A 684 22.88 -9.09 -23.98
CA LEU A 684 21.55 -9.68 -24.14
C LEU A 684 20.91 -9.37 -25.50
N ALA A 685 21.23 -8.22 -26.09
CA ALA A 685 20.76 -7.82 -27.39
C ALA A 685 21.56 -8.41 -28.58
N ALA A 686 22.75 -8.96 -28.33
CA ALA A 686 23.63 -9.49 -29.34
C ALA A 686 23.07 -10.77 -29.99
N PHE A 687 23.46 -11.01 -31.24
CA PHE A 687 23.30 -12.27 -31.94
C PHE A 687 24.63 -13.04 -31.94
N GLY A 688 24.60 -14.34 -32.10
CA GLY A 688 25.78 -15.16 -32.27
C GLY A 688 26.11 -16.05 -31.06
N VAL A 689 27.33 -15.99 -30.54
CA VAL A 689 27.83 -16.91 -29.51
C VAL A 689 27.35 -16.54 -28.10
N PRO A 690 27.29 -17.50 -27.16
CA PRO A 690 27.00 -17.25 -25.78
C PRO A 690 27.93 -16.22 -25.12
N THR A 691 27.44 -15.50 -24.12
CA THR A 691 28.16 -14.47 -23.40
C THR A 691 28.19 -14.80 -21.90
N ALA A 692 28.83 -13.97 -21.09
CA ALA A 692 28.82 -14.08 -19.63
C ALA A 692 27.38 -14.12 -19.06
N TYR A 693 26.41 -13.52 -19.76
CA TYR A 693 24.98 -13.53 -19.35
C TYR A 693 24.22 -14.78 -19.80
N ASP A 694 24.87 -15.66 -20.55
CA ASP A 694 24.35 -16.96 -20.99
C ASP A 694 25.05 -18.13 -20.29
N GLY A 695 25.77 -17.84 -19.15
CA GLY A 695 26.41 -18.85 -18.30
C GLY A 695 27.91 -19.05 -18.52
N GLN A 696 28.59 -18.20 -19.29
CA GLN A 696 30.05 -18.23 -19.38
C GLN A 696 30.67 -17.38 -18.26
N ILE A 697 31.31 -18.01 -17.27
CA ILE A 697 31.89 -17.36 -16.11
C ILE A 697 33.40 -17.55 -16.02
N ALA A 698 34.11 -16.57 -15.48
CA ALA A 698 35.56 -16.62 -15.37
C ALA A 698 36.09 -17.53 -14.25
N CYS A 699 35.26 -17.79 -13.19
CA CYS A 699 35.68 -18.53 -11.99
C CYS A 699 35.32 -20.04 -11.99
N GLY A 700 35.19 -20.64 -13.15
CA GLY A 700 34.79 -22.06 -13.26
C GLY A 700 35.71 -23.04 -12.57
N GLY A 701 37.02 -22.83 -12.61
CA GLY A 701 38.01 -23.66 -11.89
C GLY A 701 37.85 -23.62 -10.37
N GLU A 702 37.64 -22.45 -9.80
CA GLU A 702 37.40 -22.29 -8.35
C GLU A 702 36.09 -22.94 -7.93
N MET A 703 35.06 -22.79 -8.75
CA MET A 703 33.79 -23.46 -8.52
C MET A 703 33.91 -24.97 -8.54
N LEU A 704 34.61 -25.52 -9.53
CA LEU A 704 34.85 -26.97 -9.61
C LEU A 704 35.59 -27.48 -8.37
N ALA A 705 36.63 -26.77 -7.92
CA ALA A 705 37.40 -27.16 -6.72
C ALA A 705 36.47 -27.21 -5.49
N ARG A 706 35.65 -26.18 -5.30
CA ARG A 706 34.70 -26.08 -4.16
C ARG A 706 33.63 -27.17 -4.20
N VAL A 707 33.06 -27.46 -5.37
CA VAL A 707 32.05 -28.52 -5.53
C VAL A 707 32.68 -29.89 -5.34
N ASN A 708 33.90 -30.13 -5.84
CA ASN A 708 34.57 -31.40 -5.73
C ASN A 708 35.05 -31.69 -4.29
N GLU A 709 35.32 -30.66 -3.49
CA GLU A 709 35.58 -30.81 -2.05
C GLU A 709 34.41 -31.42 -1.33
N LYS A 710 33.19 -30.95 -1.60
CA LYS A 710 31.93 -31.47 -1.04
C LYS A 710 31.51 -32.82 -1.67
N GLY A 711 31.91 -33.07 -2.91
CA GLY A 711 31.49 -34.17 -3.76
C GLY A 711 30.19 -33.92 -4.53
N PHE A 712 29.95 -34.70 -5.57
CA PHE A 712 28.75 -34.67 -6.40
C PHE A 712 27.81 -35.79 -5.98
N SER A 713 26.58 -35.46 -5.71
CA SER A 713 25.51 -36.47 -5.65
C SER A 713 25.07 -36.88 -7.07
N PRO A 714 24.53 -38.07 -7.27
CA PRO A 714 23.97 -38.49 -8.57
C PRO A 714 22.96 -37.49 -9.12
N SER A 715 22.08 -36.94 -8.26
CA SER A 715 21.10 -35.91 -8.66
C SER A 715 21.76 -34.60 -9.09
N ALA A 716 22.89 -34.22 -8.51
CA ALA A 716 23.66 -33.04 -8.92
C ALA A 716 24.27 -33.24 -10.32
N LEU A 717 24.81 -34.42 -10.60
CA LEU A 717 25.34 -34.77 -11.93
C LEU A 717 24.22 -34.87 -12.98
N ILE A 718 23.06 -35.41 -12.62
CA ILE A 718 21.87 -35.41 -13.49
C ILE A 718 21.46 -33.98 -13.82
N THR A 719 21.37 -33.11 -12.82
CA THR A 719 21.01 -31.71 -13.04
C THR A 719 22.02 -30.99 -13.92
N LEU A 720 23.32 -31.24 -13.71
CA LEU A 720 24.39 -30.69 -14.54
C LEU A 720 24.30 -31.15 -15.98
N ALA A 721 24.08 -32.43 -16.20
CA ALA A 721 23.91 -33.00 -17.54
C ALA A 721 22.65 -32.45 -18.23
N GLN A 722 21.53 -32.39 -17.53
CA GLN A 722 20.27 -31.87 -18.09
C GLN A 722 20.31 -30.40 -18.47
N CYS A 723 20.90 -29.56 -17.63
CA CYS A 723 21.06 -28.12 -17.88
C CYS A 723 22.15 -27.52 -16.97
N PRO A 724 23.36 -27.28 -17.50
CA PRO A 724 24.45 -26.66 -16.74
C PRO A 724 24.07 -25.34 -16.09
N MET A 725 23.24 -24.49 -16.74
CA MET A 725 22.73 -23.25 -16.17
C MET A 725 21.91 -23.49 -14.90
N ARG A 726 21.05 -24.50 -14.90
CA ARG A 726 20.27 -24.87 -13.71
C ARG A 726 21.18 -25.31 -12.56
N HIS A 727 22.20 -26.12 -12.86
CA HIS A 727 23.19 -26.55 -11.89
C HIS A 727 23.96 -25.34 -11.29
N PHE A 728 24.40 -24.40 -12.15
CA PHE A 728 25.07 -23.19 -11.72
C PHE A 728 24.22 -22.33 -10.80
N LEU A 729 22.96 -22.07 -11.17
CA LEU A 729 22.05 -21.29 -10.33
C LEU A 729 21.79 -21.94 -8.97
N ALA A 730 21.54 -23.26 -8.96
CA ALA A 730 21.24 -24.00 -7.73
C ALA A 730 22.47 -24.21 -6.85
N ARG A 731 23.63 -24.62 -7.39
CA ARG A 731 24.81 -25.05 -6.64
C ARG A 731 25.92 -24.03 -6.63
N GLY A 732 26.10 -23.29 -7.72
CA GLY A 732 27.11 -22.24 -7.83
C GLY A 732 26.72 -20.96 -7.13
N VAL A 733 25.52 -20.49 -7.40
CA VAL A 733 24.94 -19.26 -6.81
C VAL A 733 24.22 -19.55 -5.50
N GLY A 734 23.75 -20.79 -5.27
CA GLY A 734 23.03 -21.18 -4.08
C GLY A 734 21.57 -20.72 -4.04
N LEU A 735 20.96 -20.51 -5.20
CA LEU A 735 19.54 -20.16 -5.28
C LEU A 735 18.67 -21.37 -4.94
N ALA A 736 17.74 -21.19 -4.03
CA ALA A 736 16.69 -22.15 -3.73
C ALA A 736 15.36 -21.69 -4.36
N ALA A 737 14.57 -22.64 -4.84
CA ALA A 737 13.20 -22.37 -5.19
C ALA A 737 12.41 -22.01 -3.93
N PRO A 738 11.45 -21.07 -3.99
CA PRO A 738 10.46 -20.96 -2.93
C PRO A 738 9.70 -22.28 -2.82
N ASP A 739 9.42 -22.74 -1.60
CA ASP A 739 8.56 -23.90 -1.41
C ASP A 739 7.17 -23.60 -1.97
N GLU A 740 6.63 -24.47 -2.79
CA GLU A 740 5.28 -24.30 -3.33
C GLU A 740 4.26 -24.52 -2.21
N VAL A 741 3.26 -23.64 -2.14
CA VAL A 741 2.11 -23.82 -1.26
C VAL A 741 1.21 -24.88 -1.88
N LEU A 742 1.32 -26.11 -1.37
CA LEU A 742 0.50 -27.23 -1.82
C LEU A 742 -0.96 -27.05 -1.37
N SER A 743 -1.87 -27.60 -2.16
CA SER A 743 -3.27 -27.63 -1.76
C SER A 743 -3.44 -28.55 -0.53
N ARG A 744 -4.46 -28.30 0.32
CA ARG A 744 -4.79 -29.18 1.46
C ARG A 744 -5.23 -30.59 1.05
N GLN A 745 -5.26 -30.84 -0.24
CA GLN A 745 -5.65 -32.14 -0.83
C GLN A 745 -4.46 -32.92 -1.38
N GLU A 746 -3.24 -32.35 -1.36
CA GLU A 746 -2.08 -32.96 -1.98
C GLU A 746 -0.93 -33.12 -0.98
N TRP A 747 -0.30 -34.27 -0.99
CA TRP A 747 0.96 -34.48 -0.29
C TRP A 747 2.14 -34.22 -1.24
N ALA A 748 3.14 -33.48 -0.77
CA ALA A 748 4.29 -33.12 -1.57
C ALA A 748 4.91 -34.35 -2.25
N PRO A 749 5.16 -34.33 -3.57
CA PRO A 749 5.69 -35.51 -4.26
C PRO A 749 7.00 -36.04 -3.66
N ASN A 750 7.88 -35.14 -3.21
CA ASN A 750 9.14 -35.52 -2.56
C ASN A 750 8.90 -36.21 -1.20
N ALA A 751 8.00 -35.69 -0.38
CA ALA A 751 7.66 -36.29 0.92
C ALA A 751 6.97 -37.65 0.73
N LYS A 752 6.09 -37.75 -0.29
CA LYS A 752 5.48 -39.05 -0.65
C LYS A 752 6.54 -40.05 -1.11
N GLY A 753 7.51 -39.65 -1.92
CA GLY A 753 8.65 -40.45 -2.36
C GLY A 753 9.46 -40.97 -1.16
N SER A 754 9.86 -40.09 -0.24
CA SER A 754 10.62 -40.47 0.96
C SER A 754 9.85 -41.46 1.85
N ALA A 755 8.52 -41.33 1.94
CA ALA A 755 7.70 -42.26 2.69
C ALA A 755 7.70 -43.69 2.07
N TYR A 756 7.65 -43.78 0.73
CA TYR A 756 7.79 -45.07 0.04
C TYR A 756 9.10 -45.73 0.39
N HIS A 757 10.22 -45.02 0.26
CA HIS A 757 11.56 -45.53 0.56
C HIS A 757 11.68 -45.98 2.05
N ALA A 758 11.24 -45.13 2.99
CA ALA A 758 11.30 -45.44 4.42
C ALA A 758 10.47 -46.70 4.79
N VAL A 759 9.27 -46.84 4.22
CA VAL A 759 8.41 -48.00 4.49
C VAL A 759 9.02 -49.26 3.88
N LEU A 760 9.53 -49.23 2.67
CA LEU A 760 10.19 -50.36 2.03
C LEU A 760 11.47 -50.76 2.79
N ALA A 761 12.30 -49.79 3.17
CA ALA A 761 13.48 -50.04 3.99
C ALA A 761 13.13 -50.72 5.34
N ARG A 762 12.02 -50.33 5.98
CA ARG A 762 11.56 -50.93 7.22
C ARG A 762 11.05 -52.36 7.01
N VAL A 763 10.22 -52.58 6.01
CA VAL A 763 9.65 -53.91 5.72
C VAL A 763 10.75 -54.92 5.37
N TYR A 764 11.63 -54.58 4.45
CA TYR A 764 12.73 -55.47 4.06
C TYR A 764 13.81 -55.60 5.13
N GLY A 765 14.08 -54.52 5.90
CA GLY A 765 15.01 -54.51 7.01
C GLY A 765 14.59 -55.42 8.14
N ASP A 766 13.31 -55.44 8.50
CA ASP A 766 12.75 -56.34 9.49
C ASP A 766 12.86 -57.82 9.03
N LEU A 767 12.55 -58.08 7.76
CA LEU A 767 12.69 -59.40 7.17
C LEU A 767 14.13 -59.89 7.17
N TYR A 768 15.08 -59.02 6.82
CA TYR A 768 16.51 -59.34 6.82
C TYR A 768 17.02 -59.66 8.23
N GLN A 769 16.65 -58.88 9.24
CA GLN A 769 17.01 -59.10 10.63
C GLN A 769 16.43 -60.41 11.21
N GLU A 770 15.22 -60.75 10.78
CA GLU A 770 14.55 -61.98 11.16
C GLU A 770 15.05 -63.20 10.36
N HIS A 771 15.96 -63.04 9.40
CA HIS A 771 16.45 -64.08 8.49
C HIS A 771 15.34 -64.71 7.66
N ILE A 772 14.28 -63.97 7.32
CA ILE A 772 13.13 -64.42 6.55
C ILE A 772 13.29 -63.90 5.13
N ARG A 773 13.16 -64.78 4.14
CA ARG A 773 13.18 -64.37 2.75
C ARG A 773 11.78 -63.92 2.32
N PRO A 774 11.64 -62.80 1.63
CA PRO A 774 10.31 -62.28 1.19
C PRO A 774 9.49 -63.30 0.41
N GLN A 775 10.14 -64.08 -0.45
CA GLN A 775 9.50 -65.13 -1.28
C GLN A 775 8.95 -66.30 -0.48
N ASP A 776 9.38 -66.51 0.77
CA ASP A 776 8.92 -67.65 1.61
C ASP A 776 7.63 -67.22 2.39
N LEU A 777 7.19 -66.00 2.29
CA LEU A 777 5.99 -65.50 2.97
C LEU A 777 4.76 -65.48 2.06
N PHE A 778 3.62 -65.74 2.69
CA PHE A 778 2.32 -65.56 2.02
C PHE A 778 2.04 -64.04 1.81
N PRO A 779 1.33 -63.66 0.75
CA PRO A 779 0.96 -62.25 0.49
C PRO A 779 0.32 -61.54 1.67
N SER A 780 -0.53 -62.18 2.45
CA SER A 780 -1.14 -61.60 3.63
C SER A 780 -0.15 -61.23 4.74
N ALA A 781 0.92 -62.07 4.94
CA ALA A 781 1.97 -61.78 5.92
C ALA A 781 2.84 -60.55 5.49
N LEU A 782 3.07 -60.38 4.18
CA LEU A 782 3.75 -59.21 3.65
C LEU A 782 2.86 -57.97 3.80
N GLU A 783 1.57 -58.06 3.52
CA GLU A 783 0.59 -56.98 3.72
C GLU A 783 0.55 -56.49 5.17
N ASP A 784 0.52 -57.41 6.15
CA ASP A 784 0.50 -57.05 7.58
C ASP A 784 1.79 -56.35 8.02
N ARG A 785 2.94 -56.67 7.44
CA ARG A 785 4.20 -55.95 7.69
C ARG A 785 4.18 -54.55 7.11
N VAL A 786 3.66 -54.40 5.87
CA VAL A 786 3.50 -53.08 5.24
C VAL A 786 2.55 -52.21 6.08
N LYS A 787 1.41 -52.76 6.53
CA LYS A 787 0.47 -52.05 7.40
C LYS A 787 1.11 -51.53 8.67
N ARG A 788 1.88 -52.40 9.36
CA ARG A 788 2.62 -52.02 10.58
C ARG A 788 3.65 -50.93 10.32
N ALA A 789 4.45 -51.06 9.26
CA ALA A 789 5.43 -50.05 8.89
C ALA A 789 4.81 -48.68 8.53
N VAL A 790 3.68 -48.69 7.83
CA VAL A 790 2.95 -47.42 7.51
C VAL A 790 2.31 -46.84 8.78
N GLN A 791 1.80 -47.65 9.70
CA GLN A 791 1.26 -47.16 10.97
C GLN A 791 2.33 -46.45 11.81
N GLU A 792 3.55 -46.98 11.81
CA GLU A 792 4.69 -46.43 12.56
C GLU A 792 5.28 -45.17 11.88
N LEU A 793 5.58 -45.22 10.59
CA LEU A 793 6.34 -44.19 9.87
C LEU A 793 5.45 -43.06 9.27
N VAL A 794 4.18 -43.37 9.02
CA VAL A 794 3.19 -42.45 8.47
C VAL A 794 1.94 -42.42 9.34
N PRO A 795 2.03 -41.94 10.60
CA PRO A 795 0.95 -42.03 11.57
C PRO A 795 -0.29 -41.26 11.15
N ALA A 796 -1.45 -41.67 11.67
CA ALA A 796 -2.76 -41.08 11.31
C ALA A 796 -2.88 -39.58 11.60
N ASN A 797 -2.16 -39.07 12.58
CA ASN A 797 -2.18 -37.66 12.99
C ASN A 797 -1.19 -36.76 12.21
N ALA A 798 -0.35 -37.36 11.35
CA ALA A 798 0.64 -36.55 10.57
C ALA A 798 0.02 -35.60 9.55
N TYR A 799 -1.30 -35.69 9.27
CA TYR A 799 -2.02 -34.73 8.46
C TYR A 799 -1.81 -33.27 8.93
N LYS A 800 -1.63 -33.07 10.25
CA LYS A 800 -1.40 -31.74 10.84
C LYS A 800 -0.08 -31.15 10.35
N GLN A 801 0.98 -31.92 10.34
CA GLN A 801 2.32 -31.51 9.90
C GLN A 801 2.35 -31.07 8.42
N PHE A 802 1.54 -31.73 7.59
CA PHE A 802 1.49 -31.48 6.15
C PHE A 802 0.35 -30.52 5.72
N GLY A 803 -0.49 -30.09 6.67
CA GLY A 803 -1.63 -29.21 6.38
C GLY A 803 -2.71 -29.85 5.50
N ILE A 804 -2.82 -31.20 5.50
CA ILE A 804 -3.76 -31.96 4.67
C ILE A 804 -5.04 -32.20 5.45
N TYR A 805 -6.20 -32.30 4.78
CA TYR A 805 -7.44 -32.67 5.46
C TYR A 805 -7.38 -34.10 6.01
N PRO A 806 -7.89 -34.38 7.23
CA PRO A 806 -7.80 -35.70 7.86
C PRO A 806 -8.34 -36.83 6.98
N VAL A 807 -9.47 -36.63 6.30
CA VAL A 807 -10.07 -37.63 5.41
C VAL A 807 -9.18 -37.91 4.19
N VAL A 808 -8.60 -36.86 3.60
CA VAL A 808 -7.68 -37.00 2.46
C VAL A 808 -6.39 -37.70 2.89
N TRP A 809 -5.90 -37.40 4.10
CA TRP A 809 -4.73 -38.04 4.63
C TRP A 809 -4.93 -39.56 4.81
N GLU A 810 -6.09 -39.96 5.30
CA GLU A 810 -6.38 -41.40 5.46
C GLU A 810 -6.48 -42.12 4.10
N LEU A 811 -7.08 -41.47 3.08
CA LEU A 811 -7.07 -42.01 1.71
C LEU A 811 -5.66 -42.16 1.15
N ILE A 812 -4.78 -41.17 1.40
CA ILE A 812 -3.36 -41.21 1.01
C ILE A 812 -2.64 -42.39 1.71
N ARG A 813 -2.89 -42.58 2.98
CA ARG A 813 -2.29 -43.70 3.75
C ARG A 813 -2.77 -45.08 3.24
N GLN A 814 -4.06 -45.22 2.93
CA GLN A 814 -4.61 -46.46 2.35
C GLN A 814 -4.03 -46.72 0.95
N GLU A 815 -3.92 -45.69 0.12
CA GLU A 815 -3.27 -45.78 -1.19
C GLU A 815 -1.79 -46.19 -1.05
N LEU A 816 -1.08 -45.65 -0.06
CA LEU A 816 0.31 -46.02 0.24
C LEU A 816 0.45 -47.48 0.63
N ILE A 817 -0.40 -47.99 1.56
CA ILE A 817 -0.42 -49.38 1.99
C ILE A 817 -0.66 -50.30 0.79
N GLN A 818 -1.70 -50.01 0.00
CA GLN A 818 -2.06 -50.85 -1.15
C GLN A 818 -0.91 -50.94 -2.15
N LYS A 819 -0.34 -49.78 -2.57
CA LYS A 819 0.72 -49.75 -3.57
C LYS A 819 1.99 -50.43 -3.12
N ILE A 820 2.40 -50.23 -1.86
CA ILE A 820 3.61 -50.90 -1.34
C ILE A 820 3.36 -52.38 -1.19
N THR A 821 2.14 -52.80 -0.74
CA THR A 821 1.79 -54.22 -0.66
C THR A 821 1.84 -54.88 -2.03
N ASP A 822 1.19 -54.27 -3.04
CA ASP A 822 1.18 -54.80 -4.39
C ASP A 822 2.61 -54.94 -4.94
N PHE A 823 3.45 -53.93 -4.68
CA PHE A 823 4.85 -53.95 -5.11
C PHE A 823 5.65 -55.06 -4.45
N VAL A 824 5.58 -55.19 -3.09
CA VAL A 824 6.35 -56.20 -2.34
C VAL A 824 5.90 -57.64 -2.67
N VAL A 825 4.60 -57.83 -2.81
CA VAL A 825 4.02 -59.14 -3.20
C VAL A 825 4.45 -59.54 -4.62
N GLU A 826 4.46 -58.60 -5.55
CA GLU A 826 4.85 -58.85 -6.93
C GLU A 826 6.37 -59.01 -7.09
N GLU A 827 7.17 -58.36 -6.29
CA GLU A 827 8.63 -58.44 -6.31
C GLU A 827 9.17 -59.70 -5.65
N ALA A 828 8.59 -60.16 -4.52
CA ALA A 828 9.09 -61.22 -3.71
C ALA A 828 9.49 -62.48 -4.51
N PRO A 829 8.66 -63.04 -5.41
CA PRO A 829 9.03 -64.25 -6.20
C PRO A 829 10.13 -63.95 -7.23
N LYS A 830 10.44 -62.71 -7.55
CA LYS A 830 11.40 -62.29 -8.58
C LYS A 830 12.80 -62.04 -8.03
N LEU A 831 12.99 -62.07 -6.70
CA LEU A 831 14.28 -61.83 -6.05
C LEU A 831 15.27 -63.00 -6.25
N GLY A 832 14.80 -64.19 -6.56
CA GLY A 832 15.68 -65.35 -6.78
C GLY A 832 16.54 -65.72 -5.57
N SER A 833 17.87 -65.78 -5.74
CA SER A 833 18.82 -66.04 -4.65
C SER A 833 19.16 -64.80 -3.82
N PHE A 834 18.81 -63.59 -4.36
CA PHE A 834 19.12 -62.36 -3.69
C PHE A 834 18.15 -62.01 -2.55
N VAL A 835 18.68 -61.45 -1.47
CA VAL A 835 17.92 -61.00 -0.29
C VAL A 835 18.24 -59.52 -0.06
N PRO A 836 17.23 -58.63 0.04
CA PRO A 836 17.45 -57.24 0.43
C PRO A 836 18.17 -57.12 1.78
N GLY A 837 19.39 -56.52 1.82
CA GLY A 837 20.24 -56.56 3.02
C GLY A 837 20.82 -55.23 3.47
N VAL A 838 20.84 -54.18 2.60
CA VAL A 838 21.32 -52.84 2.95
C VAL A 838 20.29 -51.83 2.45
N PHE A 839 19.95 -50.84 3.30
CA PHE A 839 18.87 -49.88 2.99
C PHE A 839 19.30 -48.48 3.36
N GLU A 840 18.92 -47.50 2.55
CA GLU A 840 19.04 -46.05 2.79
C GLU A 840 20.41 -45.65 3.39
N THR A 841 21.48 -46.25 2.83
CA THR A 841 22.84 -46.10 3.39
C THR A 841 23.66 -45.16 2.52
N GLU A 842 24.34 -44.21 3.18
CA GLU A 842 25.23 -43.27 2.51
C GLU A 842 26.58 -43.90 2.18
N PHE A 843 27.03 -43.72 0.94
CA PHE A 843 28.33 -44.16 0.42
C PHE A 843 29.06 -43.01 -0.25
N GLU A 844 30.40 -43.03 -0.18
CA GLU A 844 31.28 -42.11 -0.86
C GLU A 844 32.33 -42.88 -1.68
N ALA A 845 32.76 -42.31 -2.79
CA ALA A 845 33.84 -42.83 -3.60
C ALA A 845 34.56 -41.72 -4.37
N VAL A 846 35.77 -42.03 -4.84
CA VAL A 846 36.46 -41.18 -5.82
C VAL A 846 36.38 -41.83 -7.17
N TYR A 847 35.44 -41.38 -7.98
CA TYR A 847 35.27 -41.86 -9.34
C TYR A 847 36.40 -41.32 -10.26
N THR A 848 37.14 -42.20 -10.91
CA THR A 848 38.17 -41.82 -11.89
C THR A 848 37.60 -41.97 -13.28
N ALA A 849 37.25 -40.84 -13.89
CA ALA A 849 36.76 -40.72 -15.25
C ALA A 849 37.93 -40.68 -16.27
N ALA A 850 37.63 -40.55 -17.57
CA ALA A 850 38.65 -40.47 -18.59
C ALA A 850 39.65 -39.30 -18.35
N GLN A 851 40.87 -39.48 -18.85
CA GLN A 851 42.00 -38.54 -18.70
C GLN A 851 42.34 -38.28 -17.20
N ASP A 852 42.26 -39.31 -16.36
CA ASP A 852 42.52 -39.28 -14.93
C ASP A 852 41.75 -38.18 -14.16
N THR A 853 40.56 -37.84 -14.68
CA THR A 853 39.65 -36.88 -14.05
C THR A 853 39.03 -37.46 -12.78
N LYS A 854 39.48 -37.01 -11.61
CA LYS A 854 38.97 -37.47 -10.32
C LYS A 854 37.73 -36.67 -9.89
N ILE A 855 36.65 -37.34 -9.58
CA ILE A 855 35.35 -36.79 -9.15
C ILE A 855 34.96 -37.41 -7.82
N LYS A 856 34.92 -36.63 -6.76
CA LYS A 856 34.35 -37.10 -5.50
C LYS A 856 32.84 -37.28 -5.66
N ILE A 857 32.34 -38.48 -5.44
CA ILE A 857 30.88 -38.78 -5.50
C ILE A 857 30.40 -39.26 -4.15
N HIS A 858 29.21 -38.91 -3.80
CA HIS A 858 28.50 -39.39 -2.59
C HIS A 858 27.01 -39.54 -2.86
N GLY A 859 26.36 -40.45 -2.13
CA GLY A 859 24.91 -40.64 -2.27
C GLY A 859 24.37 -41.68 -1.32
N ILE A 860 23.07 -41.62 -1.15
CA ILE A 860 22.32 -42.60 -0.40
C ILE A 860 21.84 -43.66 -1.39
N VAL A 861 22.22 -44.92 -1.16
CA VAL A 861 21.76 -46.06 -1.96
C VAL A 861 20.50 -46.59 -1.34
N ASP A 862 19.43 -46.69 -2.12
CA ASP A 862 18.10 -47.04 -1.62
C ASP A 862 18.09 -48.49 -1.07
N ARG A 863 18.68 -49.42 -1.87
CA ARG A 863 18.73 -50.82 -1.46
C ARG A 863 19.90 -51.56 -2.15
N VAL A 864 20.52 -52.47 -1.42
CA VAL A 864 21.45 -53.46 -1.98
C VAL A 864 20.94 -54.84 -1.61
N ASP A 865 20.77 -55.69 -2.60
CA ASP A 865 20.39 -57.09 -2.47
C ASP A 865 21.64 -57.98 -2.47
N LEU A 866 21.69 -58.92 -1.55
CA LEU A 866 22.86 -59.77 -1.28
C LEU A 866 22.55 -61.25 -1.60
N ASP A 867 23.43 -61.93 -2.31
CA ASP A 867 23.46 -63.37 -2.41
C ASP A 867 24.72 -63.84 -1.66
N GLU A 868 24.54 -64.27 -0.43
CA GLU A 868 25.64 -64.74 0.44
C GLU A 868 26.30 -66.03 -0.09
N SER A 869 25.54 -66.86 -0.82
CA SER A 869 26.00 -68.11 -1.35
C SER A 869 27.03 -67.96 -2.48
N SER A 870 26.78 -67.04 -3.38
CA SER A 870 27.66 -66.71 -4.51
C SER A 870 28.57 -65.55 -4.22
N ARG A 871 28.43 -64.84 -3.04
CA ARG A 871 29.07 -63.58 -2.71
C ARG A 871 28.86 -62.48 -3.78
N GLN A 872 27.61 -62.37 -4.26
CA GLN A 872 27.25 -61.37 -5.24
C GLN A 872 26.31 -60.32 -4.62
N TYR A 873 26.38 -59.08 -5.12
CA TYR A 873 25.47 -58.03 -4.75
C TYR A 873 24.85 -57.37 -5.98
N GLN A 874 23.61 -56.92 -5.80
CA GLN A 874 22.88 -56.13 -6.79
C GLN A 874 22.35 -54.85 -6.17
N VAL A 875 22.39 -53.74 -6.94
CA VAL A 875 21.89 -52.43 -6.51
C VAL A 875 20.47 -52.21 -7.01
N ALA A 876 19.58 -51.81 -6.15
CA ALA A 876 18.21 -51.47 -6.52
C ALA A 876 17.88 -50.01 -6.13
N ASP A 877 17.35 -49.26 -7.07
CA ASP A 877 16.96 -47.84 -6.89
C ASP A 877 15.48 -47.70 -7.23
N TYR A 878 14.72 -47.11 -6.28
CA TYR A 878 13.28 -46.95 -6.42
C TYR A 878 12.93 -45.68 -7.19
N LYS A 879 11.99 -45.79 -8.11
CA LYS A 879 11.45 -44.67 -8.87
C LYS A 879 9.93 -44.62 -8.81
N SER A 880 9.38 -43.45 -8.60
CA SER A 880 7.93 -43.29 -8.71
C SER A 880 7.43 -43.67 -10.11
N SER A 881 8.20 -43.39 -11.14
CA SER A 881 7.91 -43.74 -12.57
C SER A 881 9.19 -43.84 -13.38
N ILE A 882 9.34 -44.87 -14.18
CA ILE A 882 10.46 -45.04 -15.11
C ILE A 882 10.08 -44.47 -16.48
N HIS A 883 10.62 -43.31 -16.82
CA HIS A 883 10.24 -42.57 -18.03
C HIS A 883 10.99 -43.03 -19.29
N THR A 884 12.13 -43.64 -19.17
CA THR A 884 12.88 -44.13 -20.35
C THR A 884 12.22 -45.38 -20.98
N LYS A 885 12.14 -45.36 -22.30
CA LYS A 885 11.69 -46.53 -23.09
C LYS A 885 12.87 -47.44 -23.51
N LYS A 886 14.11 -46.97 -23.36
CA LYS A 886 15.35 -47.63 -23.74
C LYS A 886 15.79 -48.62 -22.63
N GLY A 887 16.70 -49.54 -22.93
CA GLY A 887 17.48 -50.28 -21.94
C GLY A 887 18.33 -49.32 -21.08
N LEU A 888 18.77 -49.75 -19.86
CA LEU A 888 19.54 -48.85 -18.97
C LEU A 888 20.89 -48.48 -19.56
N GLU A 889 21.49 -49.36 -20.33
CA GLU A 889 22.76 -49.08 -21.07
C GLU A 889 22.61 -47.88 -21.97
N GLN A 890 21.58 -47.83 -22.80
CA GLN A 890 21.33 -46.70 -23.71
C GLN A 890 20.76 -45.46 -23.00
N ALA A 891 20.01 -45.65 -21.93
CA ALA A 891 19.37 -44.59 -21.14
C ALA A 891 20.38 -43.80 -20.30
N LEU A 892 21.49 -44.41 -19.94
CA LEU A 892 22.51 -43.80 -19.06
C LEU A 892 22.94 -42.44 -19.53
N LEU A 893 23.38 -42.32 -20.79
CA LEU A 893 23.80 -41.03 -21.35
C LEU A 893 22.67 -40.28 -22.03
N ALA A 894 21.82 -41.00 -22.79
CA ALA A 894 20.75 -40.38 -23.57
C ALA A 894 19.67 -39.70 -22.69
N ASP A 895 19.30 -40.36 -21.59
CA ASP A 895 18.21 -39.91 -20.68
C ASP A 895 18.74 -39.46 -19.32
N ASN A 896 20.09 -39.45 -19.11
CA ASN A 896 20.81 -39.05 -17.90
C ASN A 896 20.42 -39.91 -16.67
N VAL A 897 20.31 -41.23 -16.84
CA VAL A 897 19.96 -42.18 -15.80
C VAL A 897 21.23 -42.70 -15.08
N PHE A 898 21.89 -41.83 -14.31
CA PHE A 898 23.23 -42.13 -13.76
C PHE A 898 23.21 -42.91 -12.43
N GLN A 899 22.11 -42.96 -11.69
CA GLN A 899 22.08 -43.52 -10.35
C GLN A 899 22.51 -44.99 -10.30
N PRO A 900 21.97 -45.92 -11.13
CA PRO A 900 22.39 -47.35 -11.10
C PRO A 900 23.89 -47.53 -11.38
N PHE A 901 24.45 -46.73 -12.26
CA PHE A 901 25.87 -46.74 -12.59
C PHE A 901 26.74 -46.19 -11.46
N LEU A 902 26.42 -45.02 -10.94
CA LEU A 902 27.23 -44.37 -9.90
C LEU A 902 27.17 -45.11 -8.56
N TYR A 903 26.04 -45.72 -8.24
CA TYR A 903 25.92 -46.56 -7.04
C TYR A 903 26.79 -47.81 -7.12
N ALA A 904 26.83 -48.46 -8.28
CA ALA A 904 27.73 -49.56 -8.51
C ALA A 904 29.21 -49.17 -8.31
N VAL A 905 29.62 -48.00 -8.82
CA VAL A 905 30.97 -47.46 -8.62
C VAL A 905 31.28 -47.17 -7.15
N MET A 906 30.32 -46.64 -6.38
CA MET A 906 30.51 -46.36 -4.96
C MET A 906 30.66 -47.63 -4.13
N LEU A 907 29.85 -48.61 -4.40
CA LEU A 907 29.88 -49.90 -3.66
C LEU A 907 31.15 -50.70 -3.97
N ALA A 908 31.61 -50.71 -5.21
CA ALA A 908 32.84 -51.40 -5.61
C ALA A 908 34.11 -50.88 -4.87
N GLN A 909 34.11 -49.65 -4.38
CA GLN A 909 35.21 -49.03 -3.61
C GLN A 909 34.99 -49.14 -2.07
N ASN A 910 33.82 -49.62 -1.62
CA ASN A 910 33.54 -49.67 -0.18
C ASN A 910 34.04 -50.94 0.47
N ALA A 911 34.73 -50.81 1.63
CA ALA A 911 35.31 -51.92 2.36
C ALA A 911 34.28 -53.02 2.75
N ARG A 912 33.03 -52.64 2.95
CA ARG A 912 31.94 -53.60 3.28
C ARG A 912 31.72 -54.64 2.18
N PHE A 913 31.97 -54.28 0.93
CA PHE A 913 31.79 -55.13 -0.25
C PHE A 913 33.11 -55.70 -0.80
N ALA A 914 34.21 -55.62 -0.01
CA ALA A 914 35.49 -56.25 -0.37
C ALA A 914 35.30 -57.78 -0.47
N GLY A 915 35.62 -58.34 -1.65
CA GLY A 915 35.45 -59.77 -1.92
C GLY A 915 34.03 -60.19 -2.35
N TRP A 916 33.13 -59.21 -2.59
CA TRP A 916 31.86 -59.42 -3.24
C TRP A 916 31.93 -59.05 -4.73
N GLU A 917 31.18 -59.74 -5.56
CA GLU A 917 31.11 -59.42 -6.99
C GLU A 917 29.83 -58.67 -7.32
N TYR A 918 29.98 -57.62 -8.11
CA TYR A 918 28.84 -56.88 -8.66
C TYR A 918 28.08 -57.69 -9.69
N ALA A 919 26.82 -58.01 -9.47
CA ALA A 919 25.94 -58.74 -10.36
C ALA A 919 25.14 -57.85 -11.30
N GLY A 920 24.82 -56.62 -10.86
CA GLY A 920 24.07 -55.66 -11.67
C GLY A 920 23.39 -54.61 -10.82
N SER A 921 22.71 -53.70 -11.53
CA SER A 921 21.84 -52.68 -10.91
C SER A 921 20.46 -52.68 -11.54
N CYS A 922 19.44 -52.28 -10.82
CA CYS A 922 18.10 -52.15 -11.38
C CYS A 922 17.37 -50.90 -10.92
N LEU A 923 16.47 -50.40 -11.79
CA LEU A 923 15.43 -49.44 -11.43
C LEU A 923 14.11 -50.14 -11.20
N LEU A 924 13.42 -49.78 -10.12
CA LEU A 924 12.16 -50.38 -9.68
C LEU A 924 11.06 -49.30 -9.66
N GLU A 925 9.97 -49.49 -10.41
CA GLU A 925 8.83 -48.54 -10.46
C GLU A 925 7.80 -48.88 -9.40
N LEU A 926 7.34 -47.82 -8.67
CA LEU A 926 6.41 -47.97 -7.56
C LEU A 926 4.96 -47.52 -7.90
N LYS A 927 4.75 -46.67 -8.91
CA LYS A 927 3.46 -45.98 -9.09
C LYS A 927 2.42 -46.77 -9.90
N ASN A 928 2.86 -47.45 -10.95
CA ASN A 928 1.97 -48.07 -11.98
C ASN A 928 2.10 -49.59 -12.05
N GLY A 929 2.29 -50.23 -10.88
CA GLY A 929 2.64 -51.63 -10.74
C GLY A 929 4.13 -51.87 -10.84
N TYR A 930 4.54 -53.11 -10.52
CA TYR A 930 5.95 -53.50 -10.52
C TYR A 930 6.52 -53.48 -11.95
N LYS A 931 7.49 -52.66 -12.17
CA LYS A 931 8.32 -52.67 -13.38
C LYS A 931 9.77 -52.61 -12.99
N ARG A 932 10.57 -53.41 -13.66
CA ARG A 932 12.01 -53.51 -13.43
C ARG A 932 12.77 -53.31 -14.73
N LYS A 933 13.84 -52.52 -14.62
CA LYS A 933 14.84 -52.36 -15.68
C LYS A 933 16.20 -52.65 -15.12
N ASP A 934 16.95 -53.48 -15.79
CA ASP A 934 18.24 -53.96 -15.32
C ASP A 934 19.39 -53.35 -16.12
N LEU A 935 20.52 -53.12 -15.44
CA LEU A 935 21.85 -52.89 -15.99
C LEU A 935 22.69 -54.07 -15.51
N SER A 936 22.95 -55.01 -16.44
CA SER A 936 23.76 -56.20 -16.11
C SER A 936 25.21 -55.80 -15.89
N ARG A 937 26.01 -56.73 -15.35
CA ARG A 937 27.46 -56.54 -15.21
C ARG A 937 28.11 -56.26 -16.57
N ASP A 938 27.79 -57.07 -17.57
CA ASP A 938 28.35 -56.89 -18.95
C ASP A 938 27.91 -55.55 -19.53
N GLY A 939 26.63 -55.14 -19.36
CA GLY A 939 26.15 -53.85 -19.76
C GLY A 939 26.83 -52.69 -19.03
N PHE A 940 27.16 -52.83 -17.75
CA PHE A 940 27.93 -51.86 -16.99
C PHE A 940 29.34 -51.69 -17.55
N ASP A 941 30.03 -52.82 -17.85
CA ASP A 941 31.39 -52.77 -18.43
C ASP A 941 31.41 -52.20 -19.86
N GLU A 942 30.36 -52.44 -20.65
CA GLU A 942 30.20 -51.89 -21.98
C GLU A 942 30.01 -50.35 -21.99
N VAL A 943 29.18 -49.80 -21.07
CA VAL A 943 28.90 -48.37 -21.04
C VAL A 943 29.91 -47.56 -20.27
N LYS A 944 30.74 -48.20 -19.45
CA LYS A 944 31.72 -47.52 -18.57
C LYS A 944 32.69 -46.61 -19.33
N PRO A 945 33.32 -46.99 -20.44
CA PRO A 945 34.21 -46.09 -21.18
C PRO A 945 33.51 -44.83 -21.71
N GLN A 946 32.24 -44.95 -22.15
CA GLN A 946 31.45 -43.85 -22.61
C GLN A 946 31.04 -42.92 -21.45
N ALA A 947 30.66 -43.48 -20.33
CA ALA A 947 30.37 -42.76 -19.08
C ALA A 947 31.63 -42.00 -18.57
N ASP A 948 32.81 -42.65 -18.56
CA ASP A 948 34.07 -42.02 -18.20
C ASP A 948 34.40 -40.80 -19.07
N GLY A 949 34.22 -40.90 -20.39
CA GLY A 949 34.39 -39.80 -21.31
C GLY A 949 33.38 -38.66 -21.11
N PHE A 950 32.12 -39.01 -20.88
CA PHE A 950 31.05 -38.05 -20.68
C PHE A 950 31.23 -37.24 -19.39
N PHE A 951 31.51 -37.89 -18.26
CA PHE A 951 31.75 -37.21 -17.00
C PHE A 951 33.03 -36.36 -17.03
N ALA A 952 34.11 -36.81 -17.69
CA ALA A 952 35.27 -35.99 -17.93
C ALA A 952 34.95 -34.72 -18.75
N CYS A 953 34.07 -34.85 -19.76
CA CYS A 953 33.57 -33.72 -20.53
C CYS A 953 32.81 -32.71 -19.61
N LEU A 954 31.87 -33.17 -18.78
CA LEU A 954 31.15 -32.31 -17.87
C LEU A 954 32.08 -31.54 -16.91
N MET A 955 33.09 -32.21 -16.32
CA MET A 955 34.07 -31.57 -15.43
C MET A 955 34.91 -30.53 -16.18
N ARG A 956 35.28 -30.80 -17.39
CA ARG A 956 36.01 -29.83 -18.23
C ARG A 956 35.17 -28.59 -18.53
N LEU A 957 33.88 -28.72 -18.76
CA LEU A 957 32.97 -27.61 -18.99
C LEU A 957 32.84 -26.74 -17.75
N ILE A 958 32.65 -27.33 -16.55
CA ILE A 958 32.67 -26.57 -15.31
C ILE A 958 33.97 -25.81 -15.12
N LYS A 959 35.13 -26.50 -15.34
CA LYS A 959 36.45 -25.89 -15.20
C LYS A 959 36.65 -24.70 -16.14
N LYS A 960 36.09 -24.76 -17.35
CA LYS A 960 36.04 -23.64 -18.30
C LYS A 960 35.04 -22.53 -17.89
N GLY A 961 34.17 -22.80 -16.99
CA GLY A 961 33.09 -21.89 -16.57
C GLY A 961 31.96 -21.79 -17.60
N ASP A 962 31.73 -22.85 -18.39
CA ASP A 962 30.71 -22.89 -19.44
C ASP A 962 29.44 -23.60 -18.93
N PHE A 963 28.54 -22.81 -18.35
CA PHE A 963 27.24 -23.26 -17.84
C PHE A 963 26.14 -22.89 -18.84
N TYR A 964 26.20 -23.39 -20.05
CA TYR A 964 25.27 -23.08 -21.10
C TYR A 964 23.81 -23.43 -20.75
N LEU A 965 22.88 -22.75 -21.39
CA LEU A 965 21.46 -22.97 -21.25
C LEU A 965 21.03 -24.12 -22.19
N GLU A 966 20.44 -25.18 -21.61
CA GLU A 966 19.80 -26.27 -22.35
C GLU A 966 18.28 -26.12 -22.25
N VAL A 967 17.62 -25.92 -23.38
CA VAL A 967 16.14 -25.80 -23.43
C VAL A 967 15.55 -27.16 -23.77
N ASN A 968 14.95 -27.80 -22.80
CA ASN A 968 14.35 -29.14 -22.92
C ASN A 968 13.01 -29.22 -22.13
N GLU A 969 12.40 -30.39 -22.08
CA GLU A 969 11.12 -30.65 -21.41
C GLU A 969 11.15 -30.33 -19.91
N ASN A 970 12.28 -30.47 -19.23
CA ASN A 970 12.44 -30.17 -17.81
C ASN A 970 12.29 -28.68 -17.50
N CYS A 971 12.32 -27.80 -18.53
CA CYS A 971 12.10 -26.39 -18.36
C CYS A 971 10.69 -26.02 -17.86
N ALA A 972 9.70 -26.90 -18.07
CA ALA A 972 8.33 -26.72 -17.60
C ALA A 972 8.24 -26.72 -16.05
N TYR A 973 9.15 -27.48 -15.43
CA TYR A 973 9.19 -27.62 -13.96
C TYR A 973 10.44 -26.96 -13.32
N CYS A 974 11.13 -26.13 -14.09
CA CYS A 974 12.35 -25.50 -13.62
C CYS A 974 12.05 -24.24 -12.79
N PRO A 975 12.48 -24.17 -11.50
CA PRO A 975 12.19 -23.00 -10.66
C PRO A 975 12.93 -21.74 -11.10
N PHE A 976 13.94 -21.87 -11.95
CA PHE A 976 14.77 -20.76 -12.42
C PHE A 976 14.36 -20.22 -13.78
N SER A 977 13.21 -20.59 -14.31
CA SER A 977 12.75 -20.22 -15.67
C SER A 977 12.72 -18.69 -15.89
N GLY A 978 12.36 -17.90 -14.87
CA GLY A 978 12.36 -16.44 -14.94
C GLY A 978 13.75 -15.80 -14.95
N ILE A 979 14.76 -16.49 -14.44
CA ILE A 979 16.14 -15.99 -14.34
C ILE A 979 16.94 -16.33 -15.59
N CYS A 980 16.82 -17.55 -16.10
CA CYS A 980 17.62 -18.04 -17.22
C CYS A 980 17.21 -17.46 -18.59
N ARG A 981 16.08 -16.75 -18.66
CA ARG A 981 15.55 -16.09 -19.88
C ARG A 981 15.36 -17.00 -21.07
N LYS A 982 15.04 -18.27 -20.83
CA LYS A 982 14.84 -19.30 -21.88
C LYS A 982 13.81 -18.89 -22.93
N ASP A 983 12.86 -18.01 -22.60
CA ASP A 983 11.79 -17.57 -23.49
C ASP A 983 12.21 -16.41 -24.41
N ALA A 984 13.33 -15.75 -24.13
CA ALA A 984 13.85 -14.69 -24.98
C ALA A 984 14.47 -15.28 -26.26
N PHE A 985 13.98 -14.84 -27.43
CA PHE A 985 14.42 -15.34 -28.74
C PHE A 985 15.93 -15.31 -28.91
N LYS A 986 16.59 -14.20 -28.58
CA LYS A 986 18.05 -14.06 -28.75
C LYS A 986 18.83 -14.97 -27.79
N THR A 987 18.35 -15.20 -26.58
CA THR A 987 18.96 -16.14 -25.64
C THR A 987 18.89 -17.57 -26.18
N ARG A 988 17.74 -17.98 -26.69
CA ARG A 988 17.61 -19.32 -27.35
C ARG A 988 18.52 -19.46 -28.57
N LEU A 989 18.64 -18.41 -29.37
CA LEU A 989 19.51 -18.45 -30.54
C LEU A 989 20.97 -18.63 -30.16
N ARG A 990 21.46 -17.87 -29.16
CA ARG A 990 22.83 -18.02 -28.65
C ARG A 990 23.05 -19.40 -28.00
N ALA A 991 22.08 -19.92 -27.25
CA ALA A 991 22.17 -21.24 -26.66
C ALA A 991 22.36 -22.34 -27.72
N ARG A 992 21.67 -22.25 -28.85
CA ARG A 992 21.84 -23.19 -29.99
C ARG A 992 23.23 -23.13 -30.63
N HIS A 993 23.93 -22.03 -30.53
CA HIS A 993 25.28 -21.84 -31.03
C HIS A 993 26.37 -22.14 -29.96
N SER A 994 26.01 -22.74 -28.84
CA SER A 994 26.97 -23.17 -27.81
C SER A 994 27.75 -24.39 -28.31
N ALA A 995 29.07 -24.25 -28.42
CA ALA A 995 29.96 -25.36 -28.72
C ALA A 995 29.93 -26.46 -27.65
N ALA A 996 29.78 -26.05 -26.39
CA ALA A 996 29.65 -26.96 -25.26
C ALA A 996 28.34 -27.77 -25.32
N ALA A 997 27.22 -27.15 -25.71
CA ALA A 997 25.97 -27.88 -25.92
C ALA A 997 26.09 -28.92 -27.06
N ALA A 998 26.76 -28.54 -28.14
CA ALA A 998 27.00 -29.48 -29.25
C ALA A 998 27.88 -30.64 -28.84
N GLU A 999 28.92 -30.42 -28.02
CA GLU A 999 29.82 -31.46 -27.50
C GLU A 999 29.07 -32.47 -26.61
N VAL A 1000 28.28 -31.98 -25.66
CA VAL A 1000 27.46 -32.81 -24.73
C VAL A 1000 26.39 -33.59 -25.54
N ALA A 1001 25.77 -32.95 -26.54
CA ALA A 1001 24.81 -33.62 -27.41
C ALA A 1001 25.43 -34.75 -28.28
N ALA A 1002 26.70 -34.63 -28.61
CA ALA A 1002 27.44 -35.71 -29.33
C ALA A 1002 27.60 -36.94 -28.42
N TRP A 1003 27.99 -36.76 -27.17
CA TRP A 1003 28.08 -37.85 -26.18
C TRP A 1003 26.75 -38.57 -25.94
N ARG A 1004 25.63 -37.89 -25.97
CA ARG A 1004 24.30 -38.48 -25.77
C ARG A 1004 23.83 -39.34 -26.97
N LYS A 1005 24.48 -39.22 -28.12
CA LYS A 1005 24.16 -39.99 -29.34
C LYS A 1005 24.96 -41.29 -29.46
N LEU A 1006 26.06 -41.37 -28.71
CA LEU A 1006 26.83 -42.59 -28.60
C LEU A 1006 26.11 -43.63 -27.75
#